data_967da87e28f6ba0b3b1f9d42742582c8
#
_entry.id   967da87e28f6ba0b3b1f9d42742582c8
#
_cell.length_a   1.000
_cell.length_b   1.000
_cell.length_c   1.000
_cell.angle_alpha   90.00
_cell.angle_beta   90.00
_cell.angle_gamma   90.00
#
_symmetry.space_group_name_H-M   'P 1'
#
loop_
_entity.id
_entity.type
_entity.pdbx_description
1 polymer ?
#
loop_
_entity_poly.entity_id
_entity_poly.type
_entity_poly.pdbx_seq_one_letter_code
_entity_poly.pdbx_strand_id
1 'polypeptide(L)'
;IAWAWENLTKVLEIPPERLWVTIYEQDDEAGDIWANEVGVPRERIIKLGKADNFWEHGSGPCGPCSEIHYDRGEKYGHFDHIGQDNFEEVGDCDRIIEIWINVFTQFDNDGHGNYTQLKTKNIDTGMGLERLACVMQDVDNLFEVDTVQNILKKISSIVGVDYKADPVKDISLRVITDHIRSTTFMVGDGVLPSNEGRGYVLRRLLRRAARHGRLLGCTKPFLHEVCDTVINENLSAYPELDEKRAYIKKVIQTEEESFAKTIDKGTEILNEMIEKLQSSGEKVLPGADVFKLHDTYGFPLDLTKEILHENGLEADEEGFQECMKVQKDTARKNKKLGGGWDNAKNSALDAYKTTFVGYAELEKQTKLLAIVKNGEVSELCEEGDDVSVVLEETPFYAEMGGQVGDCGTVVSGDNVIEITNTQKLTNGAFISNGKVVSGGFAAGETVTAKVDAEKRAATQRNHTCAHILQAALRHVLGDHVHQAGSYVDPYQCRFDFSHFSAVTPEELAKVEEYVNNVIMEAVPVVTEELPIEEAKKKGAMALFGEKYGDVVRVVSVGDYSTEFCGGTHLKNSSEAGLFKIVSESSVASGVRRIEAVTGMNVLNLLNSMKDTLAKASDVLKISNSNELVHRCESVMSELREKDKKIESMAQAAANAQLGDLGAGCPEVNGVKIVTAALDGTGADGLRKIGDSLADKFDCFVAVLAGTADGKSSILCKCSKSAVAKGANAGTLVREIAAVAGGKGGGKPDQAMAGIPDASKIKDALAAAADIAAKYIK
;
A
#
# COMPACT_ATOMS: atom_id res chain seq x y z
N ILE A 1 -40.72 19.83 11.63
CA ILE A 1 -41.87 18.91 11.79
C ILE A 1 -42.93 19.20 10.73
N ALA A 2 -43.66 20.31 10.78
CA ALA A 2 -44.77 20.59 9.87
C ALA A 2 -44.37 20.52 8.38
N TRP A 3 -43.23 21.06 7.98
CA TRP A 3 -42.76 21.03 6.60
C TRP A 3 -42.40 19.62 6.11
N ALA A 4 -41.80 18.78 6.97
CA ALA A 4 -41.52 17.38 6.64
C ALA A 4 -42.85 16.63 6.37
N TRP A 5 -43.85 16.80 7.24
CA TRP A 5 -45.17 16.23 7.07
C TRP A 5 -45.88 16.73 5.81
N GLU A 6 -45.82 18.03 5.57
CA GLU A 6 -46.42 18.65 4.37
C GLU A 6 -45.79 18.10 3.09
N ASN A 7 -44.45 17.98 3.07
CA ASN A 7 -43.74 17.39 1.93
C ASN A 7 -44.17 15.95 1.65
N LEU A 8 -44.22 15.12 2.68
CA LEU A 8 -44.63 13.72 2.52
C LEU A 8 -46.08 13.56 2.10
N THR A 9 -47.00 14.31 2.73
CA THR A 9 -48.45 14.09 2.56
C THR A 9 -49.08 14.89 1.43
N LYS A 10 -48.57 16.13 1.13
CA LYS A 10 -49.14 16.99 0.09
C LYS A 10 -48.32 17.02 -1.20
N VAL A 11 -46.97 16.96 -1.11
CA VAL A 11 -46.11 17.01 -2.30
C VAL A 11 -45.91 15.61 -2.87
N LEU A 12 -45.60 14.63 -2.01
CA LEU A 12 -45.37 13.25 -2.40
C LEU A 12 -46.65 12.40 -2.35
N GLU A 13 -47.76 12.96 -1.84
CA GLU A 13 -49.08 12.33 -1.78
C GLU A 13 -49.10 10.99 -1.03
N ILE A 14 -48.18 10.81 -0.04
CA ILE A 14 -48.16 9.62 0.80
C ILE A 14 -49.38 9.66 1.74
N PRO A 15 -50.21 8.58 1.81
CA PRO A 15 -51.37 8.54 2.67
C PRO A 15 -51.02 8.74 4.15
N PRO A 16 -51.58 9.76 4.83
CA PRO A 16 -51.30 10.07 6.23
C PRO A 16 -51.60 8.90 7.18
N GLU A 17 -52.57 8.05 6.83
CA GLU A 17 -52.97 6.86 7.57
C GLU A 17 -51.93 5.76 7.57
N ARG A 18 -50.93 5.83 6.71
CA ARG A 18 -49.76 4.93 6.70
C ARG A 18 -48.55 5.47 7.45
N LEU A 19 -48.64 6.71 7.95
CA LEU A 19 -47.51 7.35 8.63
C LEU A 19 -47.64 7.21 10.13
N TRP A 20 -46.54 6.88 10.76
CA TRP A 20 -46.35 6.82 12.21
C TRP A 20 -45.22 7.80 12.57
N VAL A 21 -45.27 8.31 13.80
CA VAL A 21 -44.26 9.24 14.28
C VAL A 21 -43.68 8.73 15.59
N THR A 22 -42.39 8.76 15.71
CA THR A 22 -41.70 8.52 16.99
C THR A 22 -41.11 9.80 17.56
N ILE A 23 -41.05 9.91 18.87
CA ILE A 23 -40.47 11.04 19.60
C ILE A 23 -39.68 10.52 20.78
N TYR A 24 -38.71 11.29 21.23
CA TYR A 24 -38.02 10.99 22.49
C TYR A 24 -39.01 11.09 23.66
N GLU A 25 -38.98 10.13 24.57
CA GLU A 25 -39.93 9.99 25.67
C GLU A 25 -40.08 11.21 26.57
N GLN A 26 -39.02 12.06 26.65
CA GLN A 26 -38.99 13.30 27.43
C GLN A 26 -39.24 14.57 26.59
N ASP A 27 -39.50 14.42 25.29
CA ASP A 27 -39.75 15.55 24.39
C ASP A 27 -41.29 15.75 24.16
N ASP A 28 -41.96 16.26 25.20
CA ASP A 28 -43.38 16.54 25.12
C ASP A 28 -43.69 17.70 24.14
N GLU A 29 -42.74 18.64 23.91
CA GLU A 29 -42.86 19.73 22.93
C GLU A 29 -43.05 19.18 21.52
N ALA A 30 -42.22 18.27 21.07
CA ALA A 30 -42.37 17.61 19.78
C ALA A 30 -43.71 16.86 19.67
N GLY A 31 -44.11 16.14 20.72
CA GLY A 31 -45.39 15.43 20.75
C GLY A 31 -46.61 16.36 20.63
N ASP A 32 -46.56 17.51 21.28
CA ASP A 32 -47.65 18.51 21.19
C ASP A 32 -47.70 19.20 19.82
N ILE A 33 -46.57 19.47 19.19
CA ILE A 33 -46.50 19.99 17.81
C ILE A 33 -47.13 18.99 16.84
N TRP A 34 -46.74 17.70 16.94
CA TRP A 34 -47.30 16.66 16.08
C TRP A 34 -48.83 16.53 16.23
N ALA A 35 -49.31 16.51 17.49
CA ALA A 35 -50.74 16.31 17.75
C ALA A 35 -51.60 17.54 17.48
N ASN A 36 -51.14 18.70 17.93
CA ASN A 36 -52.00 19.91 17.96
C ASN A 36 -51.80 20.83 16.75
N GLU A 37 -50.60 20.91 16.18
CA GLU A 37 -50.30 21.76 15.04
C GLU A 37 -50.40 21.02 13.70
N VAL A 38 -49.85 19.79 13.67
CA VAL A 38 -49.82 18.96 12.46
C VAL A 38 -51.09 18.13 12.33
N GLY A 39 -51.68 17.71 13.46
CA GLY A 39 -52.92 16.95 13.51
C GLY A 39 -52.74 15.44 13.40
N VAL A 40 -51.58 14.92 13.75
CA VAL A 40 -51.33 13.48 13.83
C VAL A 40 -52.09 12.90 15.03
N PRO A 41 -52.93 11.85 14.87
CA PRO A 41 -53.60 11.20 15.97
C PRO A 41 -52.62 10.75 17.07
N ARG A 42 -52.96 11.01 18.34
CA ARG A 42 -52.02 10.71 19.46
C ARG A 42 -51.65 9.24 19.56
N GLU A 43 -52.50 8.33 19.15
CA GLU A 43 -52.24 6.90 19.07
C GLU A 43 -51.16 6.50 18.05
N ARG A 44 -50.83 7.44 17.13
CA ARG A 44 -49.75 7.25 16.13
C ARG A 44 -48.48 8.00 16.48
N ILE A 45 -48.39 8.59 17.66
CA ILE A 45 -47.20 9.25 18.18
C ILE A 45 -46.61 8.35 19.26
N ILE A 46 -45.54 7.65 18.94
CA ILE A 46 -44.92 6.67 19.78
C ILE A 46 -43.76 7.31 20.56
N LYS A 47 -43.68 7.06 21.85
CA LYS A 47 -42.59 7.54 22.70
C LYS A 47 -41.52 6.44 22.84
N LEU A 48 -40.32 6.72 22.38
CA LEU A 48 -39.20 5.81 22.48
C LEU A 48 -38.06 6.36 23.35
N GLY A 49 -37.18 5.48 23.79
CA GLY A 49 -36.08 5.81 24.66
C GLY A 49 -34.93 6.55 23.97
N LYS A 50 -33.89 6.78 24.74
CA LYS A 50 -32.69 7.46 24.26
C LYS A 50 -31.98 6.70 23.13
N ALA A 51 -32.07 5.38 23.13
CA ALA A 51 -31.42 4.55 22.10
C ALA A 51 -31.96 4.83 20.70
N ASP A 52 -33.23 5.18 20.59
CA ASP A 52 -33.95 5.32 19.32
C ASP A 52 -34.17 6.78 18.95
N ASN A 53 -34.65 7.61 19.87
CA ASN A 53 -35.05 8.99 19.60
C ASN A 53 -34.17 10.05 20.26
N PHE A 54 -32.87 9.80 20.41
CA PHE A 54 -31.90 10.84 20.83
C PHE A 54 -30.62 10.71 20.02
N TRP A 55 -30.32 11.71 19.23
CA TRP A 55 -29.14 11.72 18.35
C TRP A 55 -27.92 12.29 19.10
N GLU A 56 -26.84 11.51 19.17
CA GLU A 56 -25.54 11.95 19.65
C GLU A 56 -24.41 11.16 18.96
N HIS A 57 -23.26 11.82 18.75
CA HIS A 57 -22.09 11.18 18.16
C HIS A 57 -20.80 11.62 18.87
N GLY A 58 -20.38 10.84 19.88
CA GLY A 58 -19.22 11.17 20.70
C GLY A 58 -19.40 12.44 21.51
N SER A 59 -18.54 13.45 21.31
CA SER A 59 -18.67 14.78 21.91
C SER A 59 -19.17 15.80 20.89
N GLY A 60 -19.91 16.81 21.35
CA GLY A 60 -20.42 17.89 20.51
C GLY A 60 -21.94 18.03 20.54
N PRO A 61 -22.51 18.80 19.58
CA PRO A 61 -23.95 19.06 19.51
C PRO A 61 -24.77 17.78 19.41
N CYS A 62 -25.85 17.71 20.23
CA CYS A 62 -26.74 16.55 20.30
C CYS A 62 -28.15 16.95 20.75
N GLY A 63 -29.11 16.05 20.69
CA GLY A 63 -30.45 16.31 21.16
C GLY A 63 -31.48 15.26 20.81
N PRO A 64 -32.73 15.39 21.30
CA PRO A 64 -33.80 14.51 20.95
C PRO A 64 -34.07 14.54 19.45
N CYS A 65 -34.61 13.47 18.91
CA CYS A 65 -35.07 13.41 17.52
C CYS A 65 -36.49 12.88 17.44
N SER A 66 -37.13 13.17 16.32
CA SER A 66 -38.44 12.66 15.94
C SER A 66 -38.37 12.10 14.55
N GLU A 67 -38.88 10.90 14.38
CA GLU A 67 -38.80 10.17 13.11
C GLU A 67 -40.20 9.97 12.54
N ILE A 68 -40.27 9.93 11.20
CA ILE A 68 -41.49 9.61 10.47
C ILE A 68 -41.27 8.23 9.82
N HIS A 69 -42.16 7.32 10.13
CA HIS A 69 -42.12 5.95 9.68
C HIS A 69 -43.33 5.68 8.74
N TYR A 70 -43.11 4.78 7.80
CA TYR A 70 -44.13 4.33 6.85
C TYR A 70 -44.51 2.86 7.11
N ASP A 71 -45.84 2.59 7.28
CA ASP A 71 -46.39 1.25 7.36
C ASP A 71 -46.58 0.69 5.95
N ARG A 72 -45.78 -0.28 5.60
CA ARG A 72 -45.81 -0.97 4.30
C ARG A 72 -46.95 -1.98 4.18
N GLY A 73 -47.63 -2.23 5.27
CA GLY A 73 -48.83 -3.09 5.32
C GLY A 73 -48.55 -4.55 5.68
N GLU A 74 -49.61 -5.34 5.77
CA GLU A 74 -49.63 -6.72 6.30
C GLU A 74 -48.78 -7.72 5.51
N LYS A 75 -48.41 -7.41 4.28
CA LYS A 75 -47.48 -8.24 3.47
C LYS A 75 -46.14 -8.48 4.17
N TYR A 76 -45.70 -7.52 5.00
CA TYR A 76 -44.43 -7.53 5.67
C TYR A 76 -44.48 -7.94 7.14
N GLY A 77 -45.66 -8.22 7.66
CA GLY A 77 -45.91 -8.70 9.02
C GLY A 77 -47.36 -8.44 9.42
N HIS A 78 -48.04 -9.46 9.92
CA HIS A 78 -49.40 -9.33 10.43
C HIS A 78 -49.39 -9.09 11.93
N PHE A 79 -49.99 -8.00 12.37
CA PHE A 79 -50.21 -7.60 13.75
C PHE A 79 -51.66 -7.21 13.95
N ASP A 80 -52.28 -7.64 15.02
CA ASP A 80 -53.68 -7.32 15.35
C ASP A 80 -53.87 -5.81 15.57
N HIS A 81 -52.83 -5.12 16.04
CA HIS A 81 -52.75 -3.66 16.17
C HIS A 81 -51.28 -3.20 16.10
N ILE A 82 -51.09 -1.92 15.87
CA ILE A 82 -49.81 -1.22 15.99
C ILE A 82 -49.98 -0.11 17.00
N GLY A 83 -49.11 -0.05 17.99
CA GLY A 83 -49.20 0.94 19.06
C GLY A 83 -47.95 1.00 19.93
N GLN A 84 -47.98 1.79 20.99
CA GLN A 84 -46.83 2.02 21.90
C GLN A 84 -46.25 0.71 22.49
N ASP A 85 -47.11 -0.28 22.68
CA ASP A 85 -46.78 -1.56 23.36
C ASP A 85 -46.03 -2.56 22.48
N ASN A 86 -46.14 -2.41 21.13
CA ASN A 86 -45.51 -3.37 20.21
C ASN A 86 -44.76 -2.71 19.04
N PHE A 87 -44.54 -1.39 19.08
CA PHE A 87 -43.95 -0.66 17.93
C PHE A 87 -42.53 -1.15 17.56
N GLU A 88 -41.71 -1.47 18.56
CA GLU A 88 -40.37 -2.02 18.34
C GLU A 88 -40.43 -3.40 17.65
N GLU A 89 -41.32 -4.29 18.12
CA GLU A 89 -41.54 -5.61 17.51
C GLU A 89 -42.00 -5.50 16.04
N VAL A 90 -42.86 -4.53 15.75
CA VAL A 90 -43.33 -4.25 14.38
C VAL A 90 -42.22 -3.65 13.51
N GLY A 91 -41.30 -2.88 14.10
CA GLY A 91 -40.10 -2.35 13.46
C GLY A 91 -39.07 -3.40 13.07
N ASP A 92 -38.96 -4.46 13.88
CA ASP A 92 -38.03 -5.57 13.63
C ASP A 92 -38.40 -6.41 12.39
N CYS A 93 -39.66 -6.31 11.93
CA CYS A 93 -40.14 -7.02 10.74
C CYS A 93 -40.33 -6.04 9.58
N ASP A 94 -39.56 -5.59 8.83
CA ASP A 94 -39.66 -4.77 7.61
C ASP A 94 -41.03 -4.08 7.29
N ARG A 95 -42.01 -4.15 8.18
CA ARG A 95 -43.35 -3.57 8.01
C ARG A 95 -43.32 -2.07 8.19
N ILE A 96 -42.67 -1.59 9.26
CA ILE A 96 -42.55 -0.17 9.53
C ILE A 96 -41.11 0.23 9.23
N ILE A 97 -40.94 1.18 8.30
CA ILE A 97 -39.62 1.70 7.95
C ILE A 97 -39.54 3.20 8.21
N GLU A 98 -38.48 3.63 8.85
CA GLU A 98 -38.14 5.05 8.96
C GLU A 98 -37.84 5.63 7.59
N ILE A 99 -38.50 6.76 7.25
CA ILE A 99 -38.27 7.48 5.99
C ILE A 99 -37.74 8.89 6.19
N TRP A 100 -37.89 9.48 7.38
CA TRP A 100 -37.44 10.85 7.69
C TRP A 100 -37.12 11.00 9.17
N ILE A 101 -36.01 11.64 9.51
CA ILE A 101 -35.67 12.04 10.87
C ILE A 101 -35.52 13.54 11.00
N ASN A 102 -36.04 14.12 12.09
CA ASN A 102 -35.81 15.50 12.51
C ASN A 102 -35.00 15.47 13.81
N VAL A 103 -33.80 16.02 13.82
CA VAL A 103 -32.90 16.10 14.97
C VAL A 103 -32.97 17.51 15.58
N PHE A 104 -33.37 17.60 16.84
CA PHE A 104 -33.50 18.85 17.57
C PHE A 104 -32.26 19.09 18.41
N THR A 105 -31.21 19.63 17.81
CA THR A 105 -29.92 19.87 18.46
C THR A 105 -30.07 20.96 19.52
N GLN A 106 -30.10 20.57 20.77
CA GLN A 106 -30.36 21.46 21.91
C GLN A 106 -29.24 21.44 22.94
N PHE A 107 -28.40 20.43 22.92
CA PHE A 107 -27.36 20.19 23.91
C PHE A 107 -25.99 20.05 23.26
N ASP A 108 -24.95 20.29 24.06
CA ASP A 108 -23.55 19.97 23.77
C ASP A 108 -23.10 18.88 24.74
N ASN A 109 -22.64 17.74 24.22
CA ASN A 109 -22.11 16.61 24.97
C ASN A 109 -20.60 16.72 25.10
N ASP A 110 -20.06 16.71 26.30
CA ASP A 110 -18.62 16.75 26.58
C ASP A 110 -17.87 15.44 26.29
N GLY A 111 -18.58 14.40 25.83
CA GLY A 111 -18.04 13.05 25.60
C GLY A 111 -17.96 12.20 26.86
N HIS A 112 -18.35 12.71 28.03
CA HIS A 112 -18.40 12.00 29.30
C HIS A 112 -19.83 11.80 29.83
N GLY A 113 -20.84 12.15 29.00
CA GLY A 113 -22.26 12.02 29.34
C GLY A 113 -22.83 13.23 30.06
N ASN A 114 -22.13 14.36 30.10
CA ASN A 114 -22.66 15.62 30.61
C ASN A 114 -23.18 16.47 29.46
N TYR A 115 -24.44 16.92 29.57
CA TYR A 115 -25.11 17.69 28.56
C TYR A 115 -25.27 19.15 29.03
N THR A 116 -24.76 20.10 28.26
CA THR A 116 -24.98 21.53 28.49
C THR A 116 -25.90 22.08 27.42
N GLN A 117 -26.83 22.94 27.80
CA GLN A 117 -27.79 23.51 26.85
C GLN A 117 -27.09 24.48 25.90
N LEU A 118 -27.32 24.34 24.59
CA LEU A 118 -26.83 25.26 23.57
C LEU A 118 -27.49 26.62 23.70
N LYS A 119 -26.76 27.69 23.40
CA LYS A 119 -27.29 29.06 23.37
C LYS A 119 -28.33 29.24 22.24
N THR A 120 -28.12 28.57 21.12
CA THR A 120 -28.98 28.57 19.97
C THR A 120 -29.36 27.15 19.64
N LYS A 121 -30.65 26.83 19.66
CA LYS A 121 -31.20 25.54 19.23
C LYS A 121 -31.13 25.46 17.70
N ASN A 122 -30.80 24.33 17.14
CA ASN A 122 -30.77 24.04 15.72
C ASN A 122 -31.64 22.83 15.41
N ILE A 123 -32.10 22.75 14.18
CA ILE A 123 -32.78 21.57 13.64
C ILE A 123 -32.00 21.09 12.46
N ASP A 124 -31.68 19.81 12.45
CA ASP A 124 -31.13 19.09 11.32
C ASP A 124 -32.12 18.03 10.87
N THR A 125 -32.14 17.69 9.59
CA THR A 125 -33.04 16.65 9.09
C THR A 125 -32.27 15.66 8.21
N GLY A 126 -32.70 14.40 8.26
CA GLY A 126 -32.18 13.34 7.41
C GLY A 126 -33.30 12.55 6.76
N MET A 127 -33.08 12.12 5.50
CA MET A 127 -34.02 11.27 4.78
C MET A 127 -33.27 10.26 3.94
N GLY A 128 -33.64 8.99 4.06
CA GLY A 128 -33.12 7.93 3.20
C GLY A 128 -33.78 7.99 1.82
N LEU A 129 -33.07 8.52 0.80
CA LEU A 129 -33.61 8.64 -0.55
C LEU A 129 -34.09 7.28 -1.08
N GLU A 130 -33.31 6.24 -0.90
CA GLU A 130 -33.66 4.88 -1.37
C GLU A 130 -34.83 4.29 -0.58
N ARG A 131 -34.94 4.57 0.72
CA ARG A 131 -36.09 4.16 1.53
C ARG A 131 -37.36 4.84 1.03
N LEU A 132 -37.31 6.15 0.79
CA LEU A 132 -38.42 6.87 0.22
C LEU A 132 -38.76 6.37 -1.19
N ALA A 133 -37.76 6.11 -2.03
CA ALA A 133 -37.98 5.56 -3.38
C ALA A 133 -38.63 4.17 -3.32
N CYS A 134 -38.29 3.31 -2.34
CA CYS A 134 -38.98 2.04 -2.12
C CYS A 134 -40.47 2.24 -1.84
N VAL A 135 -40.84 3.23 -1.01
CA VAL A 135 -42.23 3.55 -0.72
C VAL A 135 -42.96 4.07 -1.97
N MET A 136 -42.33 4.98 -2.70
CA MET A 136 -42.95 5.62 -3.89
C MET A 136 -43.09 4.65 -5.07
N GLN A 137 -42.18 3.68 -5.20
CA GLN A 137 -42.18 2.66 -6.26
C GLN A 137 -42.88 1.35 -5.85
N ASP A 138 -43.32 1.24 -4.58
CA ASP A 138 -43.96 0.05 -4.00
C ASP A 138 -43.13 -1.23 -4.24
N VAL A 139 -41.80 -1.16 -3.94
CA VAL A 139 -40.88 -2.27 -4.09
C VAL A 139 -40.43 -2.82 -2.73
N ASP A 140 -40.00 -4.10 -2.71
CA ASP A 140 -39.75 -4.84 -1.46
C ASP A 140 -38.49 -4.36 -0.72
N ASN A 141 -37.48 -3.88 -1.42
CA ASN A 141 -36.24 -3.40 -0.82
C ASN A 141 -35.50 -2.41 -1.73
N LEU A 142 -34.48 -1.75 -1.19
CA LEU A 142 -33.70 -0.72 -1.91
C LEU A 142 -33.01 -1.24 -3.20
N PHE A 143 -32.70 -2.54 -3.28
CA PHE A 143 -32.09 -3.13 -4.50
C PHE A 143 -33.09 -3.29 -5.64
N GLU A 144 -34.35 -3.07 -5.40
CA GLU A 144 -35.42 -3.10 -6.40
C GLU A 144 -35.85 -1.71 -6.89
N VAL A 145 -35.34 -0.64 -6.25
CA VAL A 145 -35.47 0.73 -6.75
C VAL A 145 -34.79 0.84 -8.12
N ASP A 146 -35.44 1.53 -9.06
CA ASP A 146 -35.07 1.57 -10.48
C ASP A 146 -33.58 1.84 -10.74
N THR A 147 -33.02 2.91 -10.18
CA THR A 147 -31.60 3.27 -10.36
C THR A 147 -30.63 2.21 -9.78
N VAL A 148 -30.95 1.65 -8.60
CA VAL A 148 -30.17 0.60 -7.96
C VAL A 148 -30.31 -0.71 -8.72
N GLN A 149 -31.52 -1.01 -9.19
CA GLN A 149 -31.82 -2.20 -10.00
C GLN A 149 -31.04 -2.22 -11.33
N ASN A 150 -30.82 -1.06 -11.96
CA ASN A 150 -30.01 -0.96 -13.16
C ASN A 150 -28.54 -1.34 -12.92
N ILE A 151 -27.99 -0.91 -11.79
CA ILE A 151 -26.62 -1.33 -11.38
C ILE A 151 -26.57 -2.84 -11.14
N LEU A 152 -27.55 -3.37 -10.40
CA LEU A 152 -27.64 -4.79 -10.11
C LEU A 152 -27.78 -5.64 -11.38
N LYS A 153 -28.64 -5.23 -12.33
CA LYS A 153 -28.78 -5.88 -13.64
C LYS A 153 -27.49 -5.89 -14.45
N LYS A 154 -26.72 -4.80 -14.39
CA LYS A 154 -25.41 -4.74 -15.05
C LYS A 154 -24.45 -5.78 -14.44
N ILE A 155 -24.41 -5.92 -13.12
CA ILE A 155 -23.63 -6.93 -12.43
C ILE A 155 -24.09 -8.33 -12.84
N SER A 156 -25.41 -8.61 -12.75
CA SER A 156 -26.00 -9.88 -13.17
C SER A 156 -25.59 -10.28 -14.59
N SER A 157 -25.60 -9.33 -15.53
CA SER A 157 -25.21 -9.57 -16.92
C SER A 157 -23.73 -9.94 -17.08
N ILE A 158 -22.85 -9.37 -16.23
CA ILE A 158 -21.41 -9.65 -16.28
C ILE A 158 -21.09 -11.02 -15.67
N VAL A 159 -21.70 -11.31 -14.51
CA VAL A 159 -21.41 -12.57 -13.78
C VAL A 159 -22.24 -13.75 -14.25
N GLY A 160 -23.28 -13.52 -15.06
CA GLY A 160 -24.15 -14.57 -15.60
C GLY A 160 -25.09 -15.19 -14.55
N VAL A 161 -25.51 -14.43 -13.53
CA VAL A 161 -26.39 -14.88 -12.44
C VAL A 161 -27.58 -13.93 -12.33
N ASP A 162 -28.79 -14.48 -12.43
CA ASP A 162 -30.02 -13.70 -12.31
C ASP A 162 -30.37 -13.44 -10.84
N TYR A 163 -30.76 -12.21 -10.54
CA TYR A 163 -31.26 -11.81 -9.22
C TYR A 163 -32.60 -12.52 -8.91
N LYS A 164 -32.80 -12.93 -7.67
CA LYS A 164 -33.94 -13.73 -7.16
C LYS A 164 -33.97 -15.18 -7.67
N ALA A 165 -32.93 -15.66 -8.35
CA ALA A 165 -32.83 -17.07 -8.74
C ALA A 165 -32.28 -17.95 -7.62
N ASP A 166 -31.38 -17.42 -6.78
CA ASP A 166 -30.71 -18.13 -5.69
C ASP A 166 -30.44 -17.16 -4.53
N PRO A 167 -31.10 -17.33 -3.36
CA PRO A 167 -30.95 -16.42 -2.23
C PRO A 167 -29.51 -16.24 -1.72
N VAL A 168 -28.65 -17.27 -1.85
CA VAL A 168 -27.24 -17.17 -1.46
C VAL A 168 -26.45 -16.30 -2.43
N LYS A 169 -26.72 -16.41 -3.73
CA LYS A 169 -26.09 -15.57 -4.75
C LYS A 169 -26.61 -14.15 -4.74
N ASP A 170 -27.87 -13.95 -4.33
CA ASP A 170 -28.47 -12.63 -4.19
C ASP A 170 -27.73 -11.77 -3.16
N ILE A 171 -27.22 -12.37 -2.08
CA ILE A 171 -26.37 -11.66 -1.10
C ILE A 171 -25.15 -11.08 -1.82
N SER A 172 -24.47 -11.86 -2.64
CA SER A 172 -23.30 -11.40 -3.38
C SER A 172 -23.64 -10.28 -4.37
N LEU A 173 -24.74 -10.40 -5.11
CA LEU A 173 -25.21 -9.37 -6.03
C LEU A 173 -25.51 -8.05 -5.30
N ARG A 174 -26.18 -8.10 -4.14
CA ARG A 174 -26.48 -6.93 -3.31
C ARG A 174 -25.23 -6.29 -2.76
N VAL A 175 -24.28 -7.07 -2.22
CA VAL A 175 -23.00 -6.57 -1.70
C VAL A 175 -22.21 -5.85 -2.79
N ILE A 176 -22.10 -6.43 -3.98
CA ILE A 176 -21.39 -5.79 -5.10
C ILE A 176 -22.08 -4.48 -5.47
N THR A 177 -23.41 -4.47 -5.56
CA THR A 177 -24.20 -3.28 -5.94
C THR A 177 -24.00 -2.14 -4.96
N ASP A 178 -24.13 -2.40 -3.66
CA ASP A 178 -23.93 -1.42 -2.59
C ASP A 178 -22.49 -0.86 -2.60
N HIS A 179 -21.51 -1.75 -2.65
CA HIS A 179 -20.12 -1.36 -2.52
C HIS A 179 -19.58 -0.63 -3.76
N ILE A 180 -19.97 -1.04 -4.98
CA ILE A 180 -19.51 -0.32 -6.18
C ILE A 180 -20.12 1.08 -6.27
N ARG A 181 -21.36 1.24 -5.86
CA ARG A 181 -22.02 2.54 -5.77
C ARG A 181 -21.26 3.45 -4.79
N SER A 182 -21.07 3.01 -3.56
CA SER A 182 -20.35 3.76 -2.52
C SER A 182 -18.92 4.10 -2.95
N THR A 183 -18.20 3.14 -3.51
CA THR A 183 -16.79 3.35 -3.91
C THR A 183 -16.65 4.28 -5.11
N THR A 184 -17.59 4.28 -6.04
CA THR A 184 -17.62 5.22 -7.17
C THR A 184 -17.71 6.67 -6.68
N PHE A 185 -18.60 6.95 -5.73
CA PHE A 185 -18.74 8.28 -5.12
C PHE A 185 -17.50 8.64 -4.29
N MET A 186 -17.00 7.73 -3.44
CA MET A 186 -15.80 8.00 -2.62
C MET A 186 -14.60 8.38 -3.48
N VAL A 187 -14.37 7.69 -4.61
CA VAL A 187 -13.28 8.03 -5.53
C VAL A 187 -13.55 9.35 -6.23
N GLY A 188 -14.80 9.62 -6.63
CA GLY A 188 -15.24 10.90 -7.19
C GLY A 188 -14.95 12.08 -6.25
N ASP A 189 -15.11 11.88 -4.94
CA ASP A 189 -14.80 12.85 -3.88
C ASP A 189 -13.29 12.90 -3.51
N GLY A 190 -12.45 12.19 -4.25
CA GLY A 190 -10.99 12.24 -4.09
C GLY A 190 -10.42 11.29 -3.04
N VAL A 191 -11.19 10.34 -2.52
CA VAL A 191 -10.67 9.30 -1.63
C VAL A 191 -9.92 8.26 -2.47
N LEU A 192 -8.68 7.94 -2.08
CA LEU A 192 -7.87 6.89 -2.71
C LEU A 192 -7.71 5.68 -1.80
N PRO A 193 -7.62 4.45 -2.37
CA PRO A 193 -7.34 3.25 -1.60
C PRO A 193 -6.03 3.36 -0.82
N SER A 194 -6.08 3.17 0.50
CA SER A 194 -4.91 3.23 1.38
C SER A 194 -4.99 2.19 2.51
N ASN A 195 -3.96 2.16 3.37
CA ASN A 195 -3.92 1.24 4.52
C ASN A 195 -4.54 1.84 5.80
N GLU A 196 -4.86 3.12 5.81
CA GLU A 196 -5.36 3.85 6.99
C GLU A 196 -6.48 4.83 6.62
N GLY A 197 -7.28 5.23 7.60
CA GLY A 197 -8.30 6.25 7.48
C GLY A 197 -9.39 5.94 6.46
N ARG A 198 -9.89 6.96 5.76
CA ARG A 198 -10.98 6.84 4.78
C ARG A 198 -10.63 5.93 3.60
N GLY A 199 -9.38 5.96 3.14
CA GLY A 199 -8.90 5.13 2.06
C GLY A 199 -8.86 3.63 2.39
N TYR A 200 -8.68 3.27 3.66
CA TYR A 200 -8.82 1.89 4.12
C TYR A 200 -10.26 1.39 3.97
N VAL A 201 -11.24 2.22 4.32
CA VAL A 201 -12.66 1.86 4.15
C VAL A 201 -12.99 1.64 2.67
N LEU A 202 -12.60 2.57 1.79
CA LEU A 202 -12.74 2.43 0.35
C LEU A 202 -12.13 1.11 -0.16
N ARG A 203 -10.90 0.85 0.23
CA ARG A 203 -10.16 -0.36 -0.15
C ARG A 203 -10.84 -1.64 0.32
N ARG A 204 -11.36 -1.64 1.54
CA ARG A 204 -12.11 -2.76 2.11
C ARG A 204 -13.39 -3.06 1.30
N LEU A 205 -14.17 -2.02 0.96
CA LEU A 205 -15.39 -2.17 0.18
C LEU A 205 -15.09 -2.72 -1.22
N LEU A 206 -14.08 -2.19 -1.93
CA LEU A 206 -13.67 -2.70 -3.24
C LEU A 206 -13.23 -4.16 -3.20
N ARG A 207 -12.42 -4.54 -2.22
CA ARG A 207 -11.94 -5.92 -2.07
C ARG A 207 -13.06 -6.88 -1.71
N ARG A 208 -14.01 -6.45 -0.88
CA ARG A 208 -15.19 -7.25 -0.54
C ARG A 208 -16.07 -7.45 -1.77
N ALA A 209 -16.33 -6.41 -2.56
CA ALA A 209 -17.05 -6.54 -3.82
C ALA A 209 -16.37 -7.48 -4.82
N ALA A 210 -15.04 -7.37 -4.98
CA ALA A 210 -14.26 -8.25 -5.84
C ALA A 210 -14.33 -9.73 -5.40
N ARG A 211 -14.28 -9.99 -4.07
CA ARG A 211 -14.46 -11.34 -3.52
C ARG A 211 -15.84 -11.90 -3.87
N HIS A 212 -16.91 -11.11 -3.65
CA HIS A 212 -18.25 -11.55 -3.99
C HIS A 212 -18.41 -11.82 -5.50
N GLY A 213 -17.70 -11.07 -6.36
CA GLY A 213 -17.57 -11.40 -7.77
C GLY A 213 -16.96 -12.79 -8.02
N ARG A 214 -15.89 -13.15 -7.26
CA ARG A 214 -15.29 -14.50 -7.32
C ARG A 214 -16.26 -15.59 -6.87
N LEU A 215 -17.04 -15.36 -5.81
CA LEU A 215 -18.06 -16.30 -5.35
C LEU A 215 -19.15 -16.54 -6.41
N LEU A 216 -19.43 -15.55 -7.25
CA LEU A 216 -20.35 -15.68 -8.40
C LEU A 216 -19.67 -16.25 -9.65
N GLY A 217 -18.38 -16.63 -9.60
CA GLY A 217 -17.62 -17.24 -10.70
C GLY A 217 -16.91 -16.25 -11.63
N CYS A 218 -16.93 -14.95 -11.34
CA CYS A 218 -16.23 -13.96 -12.16
C CYS A 218 -14.74 -13.92 -11.80
N THR A 219 -13.89 -14.35 -12.73
CA THR A 219 -12.43 -14.42 -12.51
C THR A 219 -11.66 -13.20 -13.03
N LYS A 220 -12.30 -12.31 -13.78
CA LYS A 220 -11.70 -11.12 -14.35
C LYS A 220 -12.12 -9.87 -13.55
N PRO A 221 -11.29 -8.81 -13.49
CA PRO A 221 -11.70 -7.51 -12.98
C PRO A 221 -12.90 -6.98 -13.79
N PHE A 222 -13.94 -6.53 -13.11
CA PHE A 222 -15.18 -6.08 -13.73
C PHE A 222 -15.84 -4.86 -13.06
N LEU A 223 -15.44 -4.54 -11.83
CA LEU A 223 -16.05 -3.45 -11.05
C LEU A 223 -15.97 -2.10 -11.78
N HIS A 224 -14.87 -1.86 -12.51
CA HIS A 224 -14.72 -0.65 -13.32
C HIS A 224 -15.72 -0.53 -14.48
N GLU A 225 -16.27 -1.65 -14.97
CA GLU A 225 -17.33 -1.63 -15.98
C GLU A 225 -18.69 -1.30 -15.36
N VAL A 226 -18.95 -1.78 -14.13
CA VAL A 226 -20.18 -1.47 -13.39
C VAL A 226 -20.19 0.01 -12.98
N CYS A 227 -19.04 0.58 -12.67
CA CYS A 227 -18.87 2.00 -12.36
C CYS A 227 -19.49 2.92 -13.42
N ASP A 228 -19.41 2.59 -14.71
CA ASP A 228 -20.07 3.36 -15.78
C ASP A 228 -21.59 3.45 -15.58
N THR A 229 -22.22 2.36 -15.14
CA THR A 229 -23.65 2.36 -14.84
C THR A 229 -23.97 3.23 -13.64
N VAL A 230 -23.17 3.15 -12.57
CA VAL A 230 -23.34 4.02 -11.39
C VAL A 230 -23.28 5.50 -11.78
N ILE A 231 -22.30 5.90 -12.59
CA ILE A 231 -22.15 7.28 -13.04
C ILE A 231 -23.36 7.71 -13.88
N ASN A 232 -23.79 6.87 -14.82
CA ASN A 232 -24.91 7.18 -15.70
C ASN A 232 -26.23 7.36 -14.93
N GLU A 233 -26.51 6.51 -13.94
CA GLU A 233 -27.72 6.59 -13.11
C GLU A 233 -27.74 7.83 -12.22
N ASN A 234 -26.61 8.43 -11.94
CA ASN A 234 -26.48 9.60 -11.07
C ASN A 234 -26.10 10.89 -11.82
N LEU A 235 -25.97 10.84 -13.14
CA LEU A 235 -25.47 11.94 -13.97
C LEU A 235 -26.24 13.26 -13.81
N SER A 236 -27.56 13.19 -13.65
CA SER A 236 -28.41 14.37 -13.52
C SER A 236 -28.19 15.16 -12.22
N ALA A 237 -27.83 14.45 -11.15
CA ALA A 237 -27.62 15.03 -9.83
C ALA A 237 -26.12 15.29 -9.53
N TYR A 238 -25.23 14.51 -10.13
CA TYR A 238 -23.78 14.52 -9.87
C TYR A 238 -22.99 14.51 -11.19
N PRO A 239 -23.06 15.59 -12.00
CA PRO A 239 -22.36 15.65 -13.30
C PRO A 239 -20.83 15.57 -13.15
N GLU A 240 -20.26 15.96 -12.01
CA GLU A 240 -18.84 15.88 -11.69
C GLU A 240 -18.29 14.44 -11.69
N LEU A 241 -19.14 13.44 -11.50
CA LEU A 241 -18.74 12.03 -11.62
C LEU A 241 -18.36 11.68 -13.07
N ASP A 242 -19.09 12.26 -14.03
CA ASP A 242 -18.81 12.05 -15.45
C ASP A 242 -17.52 12.74 -15.89
N GLU A 243 -17.28 13.96 -15.41
CA GLU A 243 -16.03 14.68 -15.65
C GLU A 243 -14.79 13.86 -15.20
N LYS A 244 -14.94 13.12 -14.09
CA LYS A 244 -13.90 12.28 -13.50
C LYS A 244 -14.01 10.79 -13.90
N ARG A 245 -14.90 10.42 -14.81
CA ARG A 245 -15.20 9.01 -15.18
C ARG A 245 -13.96 8.17 -15.44
N ALA A 246 -13.08 8.63 -16.31
CA ALA A 246 -11.87 7.89 -16.66
C ALA A 246 -10.94 7.66 -15.46
N TYR A 247 -10.83 8.66 -14.60
CA TYR A 247 -10.05 8.59 -13.36
C TYR A 247 -10.65 7.60 -12.37
N ILE A 248 -11.97 7.71 -12.08
CA ILE A 248 -12.68 6.82 -11.14
C ILE A 248 -12.52 5.36 -11.58
N LYS A 249 -12.78 5.08 -12.86
CA LYS A 249 -12.62 3.73 -13.43
C LYS A 249 -11.21 3.21 -13.28
N LYS A 250 -10.19 4.04 -13.54
CA LYS A 250 -8.79 3.64 -13.44
C LYS A 250 -8.37 3.29 -12.02
N VAL A 251 -8.81 4.08 -11.03
CA VAL A 251 -8.55 3.79 -9.61
C VAL A 251 -9.16 2.46 -9.18
N ILE A 252 -10.46 2.25 -9.50
CA ILE A 252 -11.19 1.02 -9.17
C ILE A 252 -10.53 -0.18 -9.84
N GLN A 253 -10.24 -0.10 -11.14
CA GLN A 253 -9.58 -1.16 -11.90
C GLN A 253 -8.22 -1.53 -11.31
N THR A 254 -7.39 -0.53 -10.99
CA THR A 254 -6.04 -0.75 -10.46
C THR A 254 -6.07 -1.47 -9.11
N GLU A 255 -6.97 -1.09 -8.19
CA GLU A 255 -7.10 -1.77 -6.91
C GLU A 255 -7.67 -3.19 -7.06
N GLU A 256 -8.66 -3.39 -7.95
CA GLU A 256 -9.22 -4.71 -8.23
C GLU A 256 -8.17 -5.64 -8.86
N GLU A 257 -7.38 -5.18 -9.85
CA GLU A 257 -6.28 -5.94 -10.47
C GLU A 257 -5.17 -6.26 -9.46
N SER A 258 -4.84 -5.31 -8.59
CA SER A 258 -3.85 -5.53 -7.52
C SER A 258 -4.33 -6.59 -6.54
N PHE A 259 -5.60 -6.54 -6.16
CA PHE A 259 -6.19 -7.52 -5.25
C PHE A 259 -6.35 -8.90 -5.91
N ALA A 260 -6.68 -8.97 -7.20
CA ALA A 260 -6.80 -10.24 -7.94
C ALA A 260 -5.50 -11.07 -7.90
N LYS A 261 -4.32 -10.43 -7.79
CA LYS A 261 -3.03 -11.13 -7.67
C LYS A 261 -2.83 -11.80 -6.31
N THR A 262 -3.50 -11.35 -5.28
CA THR A 262 -3.30 -11.78 -3.89
C THR A 262 -4.47 -12.59 -3.33
N ILE A 263 -5.71 -12.37 -3.85
CA ILE A 263 -6.91 -12.99 -3.31
C ILE A 263 -6.90 -14.51 -3.45
N ASP A 264 -6.53 -15.03 -4.61
CA ASP A 264 -6.57 -16.47 -4.88
C ASP A 264 -5.60 -17.20 -3.93
N LYS A 265 -4.36 -16.69 -3.80
CA LYS A 265 -3.36 -17.25 -2.90
C LYS A 265 -3.70 -17.06 -1.41
N GLY A 266 -4.23 -15.89 -1.04
CA GLY A 266 -4.65 -15.61 0.33
C GLY A 266 -5.81 -16.52 0.76
N THR A 267 -6.78 -16.73 -0.11
CA THR A 267 -7.91 -17.63 0.13
C THR A 267 -7.45 -19.10 0.23
N GLU A 268 -6.54 -19.55 -0.64
CA GLU A 268 -5.97 -20.90 -0.57
C GLU A 268 -5.29 -21.14 0.80
N ILE A 269 -4.44 -20.23 1.23
CA ILE A 269 -3.74 -20.32 2.52
C ILE A 269 -4.72 -20.28 3.70
N LEU A 270 -5.74 -19.41 3.64
CA LEU A 270 -6.76 -19.34 4.69
C LEU A 270 -7.57 -20.64 4.75
N ASN A 271 -7.94 -21.23 3.61
CA ASN A 271 -8.63 -22.52 3.57
C ASN A 271 -7.78 -23.65 4.18
N GLU A 272 -6.47 -23.70 3.89
CA GLU A 272 -5.57 -24.66 4.55
C GLU A 272 -5.53 -24.46 6.10
N MET A 273 -5.57 -23.20 6.55
CA MET A 273 -5.64 -22.90 7.99
C MET A 273 -6.98 -23.33 8.60
N ILE A 274 -8.10 -23.11 7.89
CA ILE A 274 -9.44 -23.53 8.29
C ILE A 274 -9.51 -25.07 8.41
N GLU A 275 -9.00 -25.81 7.43
CA GLU A 275 -8.97 -27.27 7.46
C GLU A 275 -8.15 -27.79 8.65
N LYS A 276 -7.05 -27.16 8.98
CA LYS A 276 -6.23 -27.49 10.16
C LYS A 276 -6.99 -27.27 11.47
N LEU A 277 -7.64 -26.09 11.62
CA LEU A 277 -8.45 -25.76 12.79
C LEU A 277 -9.61 -26.73 12.98
N GLN A 278 -10.33 -27.03 11.91
CA GLN A 278 -11.42 -28.01 11.94
C GLN A 278 -10.92 -29.41 12.32
N SER A 279 -9.74 -29.80 11.84
CA SER A 279 -9.11 -31.08 12.16
C SER A 279 -8.62 -31.17 13.62
N SER A 280 -8.16 -30.05 14.20
CA SER A 280 -7.72 -29.98 15.61
C SER A 280 -8.88 -29.77 16.60
N GLY A 281 -10.06 -29.39 16.12
CA GLY A 281 -11.21 -29.03 16.93
C GLY A 281 -11.12 -27.65 17.59
N GLU A 282 -10.12 -26.84 17.19
CA GLU A 282 -9.97 -25.45 17.61
C GLU A 282 -10.93 -24.56 16.80
N LYS A 283 -11.43 -23.48 17.43
CA LYS A 283 -12.41 -22.58 16.79
C LYS A 283 -11.87 -21.19 16.49
N VAL A 284 -10.66 -20.87 16.97
CA VAL A 284 -10.08 -19.53 16.87
C VAL A 284 -8.77 -19.60 16.09
N LEU A 285 -8.66 -18.85 15.00
CA LEU A 285 -7.41 -18.71 14.24
C LEU A 285 -6.44 -17.81 15.02
N PRO A 286 -5.21 -18.27 15.33
CA PRO A 286 -4.23 -17.49 16.08
C PRO A 286 -3.91 -16.13 15.44
N GLY A 287 -3.78 -15.07 16.26
CA GLY A 287 -3.51 -13.72 15.80
C GLY A 287 -2.24 -13.57 14.95
N ALA A 288 -1.21 -14.37 15.18
CA ALA A 288 0.00 -14.42 14.37
C ALA A 288 -0.26 -14.91 12.93
N ASP A 289 -1.15 -15.88 12.74
CA ASP A 289 -1.53 -16.36 11.41
C ASP A 289 -2.43 -15.36 10.69
N VAL A 290 -3.36 -14.72 11.41
CA VAL A 290 -4.17 -13.60 10.90
C VAL A 290 -3.25 -12.43 10.47
N PHE A 291 -2.25 -12.10 11.28
CA PHE A 291 -1.26 -11.06 10.96
C PHE A 291 -0.44 -11.43 9.72
N LYS A 292 -0.02 -12.67 9.57
CA LYS A 292 0.71 -13.16 8.41
C LYS A 292 -0.11 -13.03 7.12
N LEU A 293 -1.41 -13.34 7.16
CA LEU A 293 -2.33 -13.14 6.03
C LEU A 293 -2.40 -11.66 5.65
N HIS A 294 -2.51 -10.77 6.66
CA HIS A 294 -2.61 -9.33 6.44
C HIS A 294 -1.31 -8.72 5.93
N ASP A 295 -0.18 -8.96 6.62
CA ASP A 295 1.10 -8.30 6.37
C ASP A 295 1.82 -8.85 5.13
N THR A 296 1.88 -10.18 5.00
CA THR A 296 2.65 -10.84 3.94
C THR A 296 1.86 -10.99 2.64
N TYR A 297 0.57 -11.28 2.75
CA TYR A 297 -0.28 -11.56 1.59
C TYR A 297 -1.27 -10.44 1.26
N GLY A 298 -1.30 -9.37 2.07
CA GLY A 298 -2.21 -8.24 1.86
C GLY A 298 -3.69 -8.60 1.96
N PHE A 299 -4.02 -9.70 2.68
CA PHE A 299 -5.38 -10.19 2.86
C PHE A 299 -6.04 -9.46 4.03
N PRO A 300 -7.12 -8.68 3.83
CA PRO A 300 -7.69 -7.84 4.89
C PRO A 300 -8.19 -8.65 6.09
N LEU A 301 -8.00 -8.13 7.31
CA LEU A 301 -8.50 -8.73 8.54
C LEU A 301 -10.01 -8.99 8.48
N ASP A 302 -10.79 -7.99 8.04
CA ASP A 302 -12.24 -8.11 7.97
C ASP A 302 -12.68 -9.23 7.03
N LEU A 303 -11.97 -9.41 5.92
CA LEU A 303 -12.22 -10.51 4.98
C LEU A 303 -11.86 -11.86 5.58
N THR A 304 -10.76 -11.93 6.33
CA THR A 304 -10.39 -13.14 7.09
C THR A 304 -11.48 -13.50 8.09
N LYS A 305 -11.99 -12.51 8.86
CA LYS A 305 -13.09 -12.70 9.82
C LYS A 305 -14.38 -13.19 9.15
N GLU A 306 -14.75 -12.57 8.03
CA GLU A 306 -15.95 -12.95 7.27
C GLU A 306 -15.88 -14.42 6.82
N ILE A 307 -14.75 -14.86 6.25
CA ILE A 307 -14.57 -16.24 5.80
C ILE A 307 -14.53 -17.22 6.98
N LEU A 308 -13.87 -16.86 8.08
CA LEU A 308 -13.87 -17.68 9.30
C LEU A 308 -15.27 -17.84 9.85
N HIS A 309 -16.04 -16.76 9.95
CA HIS A 309 -17.42 -16.78 10.44
C HIS A 309 -18.35 -17.63 9.55
N GLU A 310 -18.20 -17.57 8.22
CA GLU A 310 -18.91 -18.44 7.27
C GLU A 310 -18.64 -19.93 7.55
N ASN A 311 -17.47 -20.26 8.13
CA ASN A 311 -17.08 -21.62 8.49
C ASN A 311 -17.32 -21.95 9.98
N GLY A 312 -18.00 -21.10 10.74
CA GLY A 312 -18.26 -21.26 12.19
C GLY A 312 -17.01 -21.12 13.07
N LEU A 313 -16.02 -20.34 12.61
CA LEU A 313 -14.75 -20.08 13.26
C LEU A 313 -14.59 -18.58 13.55
N GLU A 314 -13.63 -18.24 14.42
CA GLU A 314 -13.32 -16.87 14.82
C GLU A 314 -11.83 -16.54 14.61
N ALA A 315 -11.48 -15.25 14.61
CA ALA A 315 -10.11 -14.75 14.58
C ALA A 315 -9.69 -14.22 15.95
N ASP A 316 -8.45 -14.48 16.37
CA ASP A 316 -7.83 -13.85 17.54
C ASP A 316 -7.43 -12.40 17.18
N GLU A 317 -8.35 -11.47 17.40
CA GLU A 317 -8.14 -10.06 17.11
C GLU A 317 -7.15 -9.40 18.08
N GLU A 318 -7.11 -9.81 19.35
CA GLU A 318 -6.18 -9.26 20.33
C GLU A 318 -4.74 -9.61 19.95
N GLY A 319 -4.46 -10.87 19.66
CA GLY A 319 -3.15 -11.32 19.18
C GLY A 319 -2.74 -10.68 17.86
N PHE A 320 -3.68 -10.42 16.95
CA PHE A 320 -3.42 -9.64 15.72
C PHE A 320 -2.98 -8.21 16.06
N GLN A 321 -3.69 -7.51 16.96
CA GLN A 321 -3.35 -6.15 17.37
C GLN A 321 -1.99 -6.07 18.07
N GLU A 322 -1.61 -7.06 18.84
CA GLU A 322 -0.28 -7.17 19.45
C GLU A 322 0.80 -7.27 18.38
N CYS A 323 0.63 -8.13 17.37
CA CYS A 323 1.55 -8.25 16.24
C CYS A 323 1.70 -6.93 15.48
N MET A 324 0.58 -6.24 15.21
CA MET A 324 0.56 -4.92 14.56
C MET A 324 1.31 -3.87 15.38
N LYS A 325 1.15 -3.88 16.71
CA LYS A 325 1.86 -2.97 17.62
C LYS A 325 3.37 -3.20 17.58
N VAL A 326 3.81 -4.45 17.64
CA VAL A 326 5.23 -4.81 17.54
C VAL A 326 5.84 -4.33 16.22
N GLN A 327 5.12 -4.49 15.11
CA GLN A 327 5.57 -4.00 13.80
C GLN A 327 5.71 -2.48 13.79
N LYS A 328 4.68 -1.74 14.29
CA LYS A 328 4.71 -0.27 14.40
C LYS A 328 5.86 0.23 15.28
N ASP A 329 6.09 -0.44 16.40
CA ASP A 329 7.17 -0.05 17.33
C ASP A 329 8.57 -0.36 16.75
N THR A 330 8.70 -1.45 15.99
CA THR A 330 9.93 -1.77 15.25
C THR A 330 10.19 -0.73 14.14
N ALA A 331 9.17 -0.35 13.38
CA ALA A 331 9.27 0.70 12.38
C ALA A 331 9.62 2.06 13.01
N ARG A 332 9.05 2.39 14.18
CA ARG A 332 9.37 3.61 14.94
C ARG A 332 10.80 3.59 15.49
N LYS A 333 11.29 2.46 15.99
CA LYS A 333 12.68 2.31 16.46
C LYS A 333 13.67 2.49 15.32
N ASN A 334 13.40 1.95 14.15
CA ASN A 334 14.22 2.14 12.95
C ASN A 334 14.20 3.60 12.43
N LYS A 335 13.12 4.35 12.70
CA LYS A 335 12.99 5.79 12.37
C LYS A 335 13.69 6.70 13.41
N LYS A 336 13.90 6.23 14.66
CA LYS A 336 14.58 6.95 15.73
C LYS A 336 16.12 6.95 15.64
N LEU A 337 16.72 6.37 14.61
CA LEU A 337 18.14 6.50 14.30
C LEU A 337 18.53 7.90 13.73
N GLY A 338 17.55 8.79 13.52
CA GLY A 338 17.77 10.23 13.35
C GLY A 338 17.49 10.93 14.69
N GLY A 339 18.54 11.34 15.39
CA GLY A 339 18.51 11.84 16.75
C GLY A 339 17.47 12.94 17.01
N GLY A 340 16.33 12.54 17.56
CA GLY A 340 15.37 13.46 18.14
C GLY A 340 15.69 13.64 19.63
N TRP A 341 15.92 14.84 20.05
CA TRP A 341 16.02 15.22 21.46
C TRP A 341 14.73 14.80 22.19
N ASP A 342 14.90 14.14 23.33
CA ASP A 342 13.79 13.74 24.20
C ASP A 342 13.27 15.03 24.90
N ASN A 343 12.17 15.58 24.40
CA ASN A 343 11.55 16.83 24.89
C ASN A 343 11.14 16.79 26.38
N ALA A 344 11.28 15.65 27.06
CA ALA A 344 10.87 15.48 28.45
C ALA A 344 11.90 15.96 29.50
N LYS A 345 13.10 16.42 29.09
CA LYS A 345 14.18 16.72 30.03
C LYS A 345 14.57 18.20 30.15
N ASN A 346 14.00 19.16 29.41
CA ASN A 346 14.53 20.51 29.31
C ASN A 346 13.58 21.65 29.72
N SER A 347 12.95 21.56 30.89
CA SER A 347 12.27 22.73 31.50
C SER A 347 13.20 23.95 31.73
N ALA A 348 14.52 23.72 31.77
CA ALA A 348 15.50 24.80 31.91
C ALA A 348 15.64 25.70 30.67
N LEU A 349 15.25 25.21 29.49
CA LEU A 349 15.29 25.98 28.22
C LEU A 349 13.99 26.70 27.91
N ASP A 350 12.93 26.47 28.65
CA ASP A 350 11.60 27.10 28.43
C ASP A 350 11.63 28.64 28.63
N ALA A 351 12.61 29.16 29.35
CA ALA A 351 12.76 30.59 29.59
C ALA A 351 13.36 31.37 28.41
N TYR A 352 14.00 30.67 27.43
CA TYR A 352 14.70 31.32 26.34
C TYR A 352 13.80 31.49 25.12
N LYS A 353 13.95 32.64 24.44
CA LYS A 353 13.26 32.93 23.16
C LYS A 353 14.32 33.27 22.13
N THR A 354 14.11 32.82 20.91
CA THR A 354 14.98 33.07 19.77
C THR A 354 14.19 33.79 18.67
N THR A 355 14.79 34.81 18.09
CA THR A 355 14.28 35.47 16.87
C THR A 355 15.00 34.89 15.64
N PHE A 356 14.25 34.36 14.70
CA PHE A 356 14.83 33.85 13.44
C PHE A 356 14.96 34.98 12.42
N VAL A 357 16.19 35.25 11.97
CA VAL A 357 16.51 36.30 10.98
C VAL A 357 17.00 35.71 9.65
N GLY A 358 17.11 34.39 9.55
CA GLY A 358 17.76 33.65 8.45
C GLY A 358 17.03 33.64 7.14
N TYR A 359 15.87 34.28 6.98
CA TYR A 359 15.28 34.53 5.67
C TYR A 359 16.01 35.64 4.92
N ALA A 360 16.56 36.63 5.64
CA ALA A 360 17.23 37.79 5.07
C ALA A 360 18.76 37.77 5.25
N GLU A 361 19.22 37.22 6.38
CA GLU A 361 20.63 37.29 6.82
C GLU A 361 21.21 35.88 6.96
N LEU A 362 22.41 35.64 6.40
CA LEU A 362 23.17 34.39 6.55
C LEU A 362 24.25 34.48 7.62
N GLU A 363 24.53 35.70 8.10
CA GLU A 363 25.50 35.98 9.14
C GLU A 363 24.88 37.00 10.11
N LYS A 364 25.02 36.77 11.41
CA LYS A 364 24.44 37.64 12.43
C LYS A 364 25.35 37.71 13.67
N GLN A 365 25.67 38.94 14.09
CA GLN A 365 26.23 39.15 15.40
C GLN A 365 25.11 39.14 16.45
N THR A 366 25.21 38.25 17.44
CA THR A 366 24.13 37.97 18.40
C THR A 366 24.68 37.54 19.75
N LYS A 367 23.82 37.40 20.77
CA LYS A 367 24.19 36.88 22.09
C LYS A 367 23.99 35.36 22.15
N LEU A 368 24.93 34.66 22.75
CA LEU A 368 24.86 33.29 23.14
C LEU A 368 24.08 33.16 24.46
N LEU A 369 22.76 32.85 24.38
CA LEU A 369 21.88 32.86 25.55
C LEU A 369 22.11 31.68 26.48
N ALA A 370 22.33 30.50 25.93
CA ALA A 370 22.54 29.27 26.68
C ALA A 370 23.46 28.31 25.96
N ILE A 371 24.21 27.56 26.73
CA ILE A 371 25.03 26.42 26.31
C ILE A 371 24.47 25.18 27.00
N VAL A 372 24.23 24.10 26.28
CA VAL A 372 23.83 22.80 26.83
C VAL A 372 24.92 21.79 26.53
N LYS A 373 25.45 21.16 27.59
CA LYS A 373 26.47 20.11 27.53
C LYS A 373 25.97 18.87 28.28
N ASN A 374 26.04 17.71 27.66
CA ASN A 374 25.54 16.45 28.24
C ASN A 374 24.07 16.51 28.73
N GLY A 375 23.25 17.35 28.09
CA GLY A 375 21.82 17.51 28.43
C GLY A 375 21.53 18.47 29.58
N GLU A 376 22.53 19.14 30.11
CA GLU A 376 22.40 20.15 31.18
C GLU A 376 22.87 21.52 30.71
N VAL A 377 22.26 22.60 31.24
CA VAL A 377 22.66 23.96 30.94
C VAL A 377 23.99 24.25 31.66
N SER A 378 24.96 24.73 30.90
CA SER A 378 26.31 25.07 31.38
C SER A 378 26.61 26.54 31.12
N GLU A 379 27.41 27.15 31.98
CA GLU A 379 27.89 28.52 31.77
C GLU A 379 29.07 28.59 30.79
N LEU A 380 29.83 27.49 30.64
CA LEU A 380 31.06 27.43 29.83
C LEU A 380 31.13 26.14 29.02
N CYS A 381 31.78 26.22 27.85
CA CYS A 381 32.22 25.05 27.09
C CYS A 381 33.64 25.25 26.56
N GLU A 382 34.38 24.15 26.33
CA GLU A 382 35.77 24.10 25.93
C GLU A 382 35.96 23.27 24.65
N GLU A 383 37.14 23.41 24.05
CA GLU A 383 37.52 22.66 22.85
C GLU A 383 37.30 21.12 23.01
N GLY A 384 36.66 20.52 22.03
CA GLY A 384 36.32 19.12 22.00
C GLY A 384 34.92 18.79 22.55
N ASP A 385 34.25 19.72 23.19
CA ASP A 385 32.88 19.50 23.73
C ASP A 385 31.83 19.41 22.63
N ASP A 386 30.93 18.43 22.75
CA ASP A 386 29.68 18.41 22.02
C ASP A 386 28.65 19.28 22.76
N VAL A 387 28.15 20.29 22.08
CA VAL A 387 27.30 21.32 22.67
C VAL A 387 26.05 21.58 21.86
N SER A 388 25.03 22.08 22.53
CA SER A 388 23.89 22.71 21.89
C SER A 388 23.78 24.14 22.37
N VAL A 389 23.59 25.07 21.46
CA VAL A 389 23.58 26.49 21.75
C VAL A 389 22.25 27.15 21.40
N VAL A 390 21.82 28.10 22.22
CA VAL A 390 20.64 28.93 21.97
C VAL A 390 21.13 30.37 21.78
N LEU A 391 20.75 31.00 20.68
CA LEU A 391 21.10 32.37 20.31
C LEU A 391 19.89 33.29 20.46
N GLU A 392 20.10 34.56 20.79
CA GLU A 392 19.04 35.58 20.89
C GLU A 392 18.41 35.84 19.52
N GLU A 393 19.25 36.08 18.51
CA GLU A 393 18.89 36.15 17.10
C GLU A 393 19.68 35.06 16.35
N THR A 394 19.00 34.27 15.53
CA THR A 394 19.68 33.19 14.79
C THR A 394 19.44 33.29 13.30
N PRO A 395 20.50 33.17 12.47
CA PRO A 395 20.34 33.00 11.03
C PRO A 395 20.11 31.53 10.64
N PHE A 396 20.27 30.55 11.57
CA PHE A 396 20.12 29.14 11.32
C PHE A 396 18.66 28.76 11.26
N TYR A 397 18.22 28.20 10.12
CA TYR A 397 16.90 27.61 9.95
C TYR A 397 16.80 26.32 10.78
N ALA A 398 15.74 26.16 11.55
CA ALA A 398 15.50 24.94 12.30
C ALA A 398 14.75 23.92 11.45
N GLU A 399 15.06 22.63 11.61
CA GLU A 399 14.39 21.52 10.94
C GLU A 399 12.87 21.62 11.11
N MET A 400 12.15 21.82 9.99
CA MET A 400 10.72 22.07 9.99
C MET A 400 10.14 21.89 8.58
N GLY A 401 8.89 21.39 8.45
CA GLY A 401 8.20 21.29 7.16
C GLY A 401 8.90 20.39 6.14
N GLY A 402 9.71 19.41 6.58
CA GLY A 402 10.48 18.52 5.70
C GLY A 402 11.82 19.07 5.22
N GLN A 403 12.16 20.34 5.50
CA GLN A 403 13.49 20.89 5.26
C GLN A 403 14.39 20.63 6.45
N VAL A 404 15.62 20.16 6.21
CA VAL A 404 16.66 19.96 7.23
C VAL A 404 17.07 21.28 7.87
N GLY A 405 17.57 21.20 9.12
CA GLY A 405 18.16 22.36 9.81
C GLY A 405 19.49 22.79 9.19
N ASP A 406 19.79 24.06 9.32
CA ASP A 406 21.06 24.60 8.85
C ASP A 406 22.24 24.12 9.68
N CYS A 407 23.36 24.10 9.03
CA CYS A 407 24.69 23.99 9.62
C CYS A 407 25.54 25.24 9.34
N GLY A 408 26.67 25.36 10.01
CA GLY A 408 27.58 26.47 9.84
C GLY A 408 28.50 26.65 11.05
N THR A 409 28.79 27.87 11.44
CA THR A 409 29.72 28.15 12.56
C THR A 409 29.20 29.26 13.48
N VAL A 410 29.55 29.18 14.75
CA VAL A 410 29.44 30.25 15.73
C VAL A 410 30.85 30.63 16.17
N VAL A 411 31.21 31.91 16.01
CA VAL A 411 32.58 32.37 16.15
C VAL A 411 32.67 33.51 17.18
N SER A 412 33.72 33.50 18.03
CA SER A 412 34.10 34.58 18.93
C SER A 412 35.62 34.71 18.93
N GLY A 413 36.17 35.72 18.21
CA GLY A 413 37.62 35.81 17.97
C GLY A 413 38.16 34.58 17.26
N ASP A 414 39.09 33.86 17.89
CA ASP A 414 39.67 32.59 17.35
C ASP A 414 38.87 31.33 17.80
N ASN A 415 37.84 31.52 18.65
CA ASN A 415 37.01 30.42 19.14
C ASN A 415 35.94 30.07 18.11
N VAL A 416 35.72 28.76 17.86
CA VAL A 416 34.79 28.27 16.85
C VAL A 416 33.98 27.09 17.37
N ILE A 417 32.65 27.19 17.27
CA ILE A 417 31.73 26.04 17.33
C ILE A 417 31.30 25.70 15.92
N GLU A 418 31.48 24.47 15.47
CA GLU A 418 30.91 23.96 14.22
C GLU A 418 29.50 23.45 14.50
N ILE A 419 28.50 24.08 13.88
CA ILE A 419 27.10 23.71 13.98
C ILE A 419 26.78 22.69 12.91
N THR A 420 26.21 21.55 13.31
CA THR A 420 25.89 20.40 12.43
C THR A 420 24.40 20.32 12.10
N ASN A 421 23.53 20.82 12.98
CA ASN A 421 22.07 20.84 12.77
C ASN A 421 21.40 21.86 13.70
N THR A 422 20.25 22.38 13.30
CA THR A 422 19.43 23.29 14.11
C THR A 422 18.00 22.75 14.20
N GLN A 423 17.42 22.77 15.40
CA GLN A 423 16.08 22.26 15.71
C GLN A 423 15.25 23.32 16.44
N LYS A 424 13.92 23.18 16.39
CA LYS A 424 12.98 24.06 17.09
C LYS A 424 12.43 23.32 18.31
N LEU A 425 12.49 23.97 19.46
CA LEU A 425 11.91 23.48 20.70
C LEU A 425 10.40 23.75 20.76
N THR A 426 9.71 23.10 21.68
CA THR A 426 8.25 23.24 21.86
C THR A 426 7.83 24.65 22.30
N ASN A 427 8.70 25.36 23.03
CA ASN A 427 8.51 26.78 23.41
C ASN A 427 8.78 27.79 22.28
N GLY A 428 9.20 27.31 21.10
CA GLY A 428 9.51 28.12 19.92
C GLY A 428 10.98 28.58 19.82
N ALA A 429 11.82 28.32 20.80
CA ALA A 429 13.25 28.64 20.74
C ALA A 429 13.97 27.70 19.74
N PHE A 430 15.06 28.21 19.14
CA PHE A 430 15.91 27.46 18.23
C PHE A 430 17.18 27.02 18.95
N ILE A 431 17.51 25.74 18.84
CA ILE A 431 18.69 25.13 19.42
C ILE A 431 19.59 24.58 18.31
N SER A 432 20.84 25.04 18.26
CA SER A 432 21.82 24.61 17.27
C SER A 432 22.81 23.65 17.91
N ASN A 433 22.87 22.42 17.39
CA ASN A 433 23.75 21.35 17.86
C ASN A 433 25.09 21.40 17.12
N GLY A 434 26.19 21.24 17.85
CA GLY A 434 27.51 21.31 17.25
C GLY A 434 28.61 20.85 18.18
N LYS A 435 29.86 21.13 17.76
CA LYS A 435 31.07 20.78 18.48
C LYS A 435 31.99 22.00 18.59
N VAL A 436 32.58 22.22 19.75
CA VAL A 436 33.63 23.23 19.93
C VAL A 436 34.90 22.68 19.26
N VAL A 437 35.31 23.32 18.17
CA VAL A 437 36.50 22.91 17.38
C VAL A 437 37.76 23.73 17.76
N SER A 438 37.58 24.91 18.39
CA SER A 438 38.67 25.74 18.86
C SER A 438 38.22 26.62 20.02
N GLY A 439 39.04 26.71 21.07
CA GLY A 439 38.88 27.61 22.20
C GLY A 439 37.73 27.26 23.14
N GLY A 440 37.06 28.26 23.69
CA GLY A 440 35.94 28.11 24.63
C GLY A 440 34.95 29.24 24.53
N PHE A 441 33.72 29.03 25.02
CA PHE A 441 32.64 30.01 25.01
C PHE A 441 31.96 30.11 26.35
N ALA A 442 31.45 31.30 26.66
CA ALA A 442 30.66 31.58 27.86
C ALA A 442 29.22 32.00 27.49
N ALA A 443 28.27 31.56 28.29
CA ALA A 443 26.89 32.03 28.15
C ALA A 443 26.83 33.55 28.38
N GLY A 444 26.07 34.28 27.57
CA GLY A 444 25.93 35.73 27.61
C GLY A 444 26.94 36.50 26.75
N GLU A 445 27.97 35.85 26.16
CA GLU A 445 28.93 36.55 25.30
C GLU A 445 28.32 36.87 23.91
N THR A 446 28.94 37.86 23.26
CA THR A 446 28.58 38.23 21.89
C THR A 446 29.38 37.39 20.90
N VAL A 447 28.65 36.71 20.02
CA VAL A 447 29.20 35.80 19.01
C VAL A 447 28.72 36.18 17.61
N THR A 448 29.39 35.69 16.58
CA THR A 448 28.94 35.80 15.19
C THR A 448 28.48 34.42 14.72
N ALA A 449 27.19 34.28 14.44
CA ALA A 449 26.58 33.08 13.86
C ALA A 449 26.60 33.18 12.35
N LYS A 450 27.14 32.18 11.67
CA LYS A 450 27.31 32.15 10.21
C LYS A 450 26.84 30.84 9.63
N VAL A 451 25.84 30.91 8.76
CA VAL A 451 25.27 29.76 8.03
C VAL A 451 26.25 29.31 6.95
N ASP A 452 26.32 27.98 6.70
CA ASP A 452 26.97 27.43 5.51
C ASP A 452 26.15 27.83 4.28
N ALA A 453 26.60 28.89 3.61
CA ALA A 453 25.89 29.50 2.48
C ALA A 453 25.72 28.54 1.30
N GLU A 454 26.71 27.66 1.07
CA GLU A 454 26.66 26.70 -0.07
C GLU A 454 25.59 25.63 0.18
N LYS A 455 25.54 25.07 1.39
CA LYS A 455 24.53 24.08 1.76
C LYS A 455 23.12 24.70 1.83
N ARG A 456 22.98 25.92 2.38
CA ARG A 456 21.73 26.66 2.38
C ARG A 456 21.21 26.89 0.95
N ALA A 457 22.07 27.36 0.04
CA ALA A 457 21.69 27.60 -1.33
C ALA A 457 21.31 26.30 -2.06
N ALA A 458 22.00 25.19 -1.77
CA ALA A 458 21.65 23.87 -2.30
C ALA A 458 20.27 23.39 -1.78
N THR A 459 20.02 23.57 -0.48
CA THR A 459 18.71 23.24 0.13
C THR A 459 17.59 24.11 -0.46
N GLN A 460 17.82 25.41 -0.66
CA GLN A 460 16.85 26.31 -1.27
C GLN A 460 16.50 25.89 -2.70
N ARG A 461 17.51 25.45 -3.50
CA ARG A 461 17.29 24.90 -4.85
C ARG A 461 16.35 23.69 -4.80
N ASN A 462 16.67 22.73 -3.97
CA ASN A 462 15.87 21.51 -3.82
C ASN A 462 14.47 21.82 -3.30
N HIS A 463 14.30 22.76 -2.35
CA HIS A 463 13.00 23.09 -1.79
C HIS A 463 12.10 23.83 -2.80
N THR A 464 12.66 24.78 -3.51
CA THR A 464 11.90 25.50 -4.56
C THR A 464 11.50 24.53 -5.69
N CYS A 465 12.40 23.63 -6.08
CA CYS A 465 12.07 22.60 -7.08
C CYS A 465 11.03 21.59 -6.56
N ALA A 466 10.93 21.32 -5.26
CA ALA A 466 9.88 20.47 -4.73
C ALA A 466 8.48 21.08 -4.94
N HIS A 467 8.32 22.39 -4.79
CA HIS A 467 7.07 23.11 -5.13
C HIS A 467 6.74 23.03 -6.62
N ILE A 468 7.73 23.27 -7.50
CA ILE A 468 7.54 23.17 -8.96
C ILE A 468 7.22 21.70 -9.33
N LEU A 469 7.86 20.73 -8.69
CA LEU A 469 7.59 19.30 -8.88
C LEU A 469 6.14 18.94 -8.51
N GLN A 470 5.61 19.46 -7.41
CA GLN A 470 4.21 19.27 -7.04
C GLN A 470 3.27 19.80 -8.13
N ALA A 471 3.53 21.01 -8.62
CA ALA A 471 2.75 21.59 -9.74
C ALA A 471 2.84 20.75 -11.01
N ALA A 472 4.05 20.28 -11.38
CA ALA A 472 4.28 19.42 -12.54
C ALA A 472 3.55 18.07 -12.41
N LEU A 473 3.60 17.45 -11.25
CA LEU A 473 2.89 16.19 -10.99
C LEU A 473 1.37 16.37 -11.10
N ARG A 474 0.81 17.44 -10.57
CA ARG A 474 -0.61 17.76 -10.74
C ARG A 474 -0.98 18.01 -12.20
N HIS A 475 -0.12 18.74 -12.93
CA HIS A 475 -0.36 19.01 -14.34
C HIS A 475 -0.34 17.74 -15.21
N VAL A 476 0.57 16.80 -14.93
CA VAL A 476 0.76 15.57 -15.74
C VAL A 476 -0.16 14.45 -15.33
N LEU A 477 -0.33 14.25 -14.00
CA LEU A 477 -1.06 13.11 -13.44
C LEU A 477 -2.49 13.45 -13.02
N GLY A 478 -2.78 14.73 -12.76
CA GLY A 478 -4.10 15.23 -12.37
C GLY A 478 -4.19 15.78 -10.95
N ASP A 479 -5.32 16.44 -10.67
CA ASP A 479 -5.54 17.20 -9.42
C ASP A 479 -5.61 16.37 -8.14
N HIS A 480 -5.72 15.06 -8.25
CA HIS A 480 -5.70 14.12 -7.11
C HIS A 480 -4.33 13.99 -6.45
N VAL A 481 -3.29 14.52 -7.10
CA VAL A 481 -1.93 14.52 -6.54
C VAL A 481 -1.85 15.53 -5.40
N HIS A 482 -1.60 15.02 -4.19
CA HIS A 482 -1.38 15.81 -2.98
C HIS A 482 -0.10 15.35 -2.29
N GLN A 483 0.61 16.27 -1.67
CA GLN A 483 1.78 15.94 -0.87
C GLN A 483 1.38 15.05 0.32
N ALA A 484 2.06 13.90 0.44
CA ALA A 484 1.95 12.99 1.57
C ALA A 484 3.16 13.09 2.52
N GLY A 485 4.27 13.63 2.03
CA GLY A 485 5.49 13.90 2.78
C GLY A 485 6.54 14.58 1.93
N SER A 486 7.47 15.28 2.59
CA SER A 486 8.61 15.93 1.92
C SER A 486 9.85 15.78 2.77
N TYR A 487 11.01 15.69 2.14
CA TYR A 487 12.31 15.78 2.79
C TYR A 487 13.28 16.47 1.83
N VAL A 488 13.86 17.56 2.29
CA VAL A 488 14.72 18.43 1.50
C VAL A 488 16.02 18.69 2.25
N ASP A 489 17.13 18.32 1.63
CA ASP A 489 18.48 18.54 2.13
C ASP A 489 19.38 19.18 1.03
N PRO A 490 20.66 19.47 1.28
CA PRO A 490 21.57 20.03 0.28
C PRO A 490 21.83 19.13 -0.93
N TYR A 491 21.56 17.83 -0.81
CA TYR A 491 21.94 16.83 -1.81
C TYR A 491 20.78 16.44 -2.71
N GLN A 492 19.55 16.39 -2.15
CA GLN A 492 18.36 15.91 -2.86
C GLN A 492 17.06 16.50 -2.30
N CYS A 493 16.00 16.41 -3.08
CA CYS A 493 14.65 16.50 -2.60
C CYS A 493 13.92 15.17 -2.76
N ARG A 494 13.19 14.77 -1.73
CA ARG A 494 12.32 13.61 -1.72
C ARG A 494 10.89 14.10 -1.55
N PHE A 495 10.03 13.73 -2.47
CA PHE A 495 8.64 14.13 -2.50
C PHE A 495 7.73 12.89 -2.52
N ASP A 496 6.95 12.71 -1.47
CA ASP A 496 5.97 11.65 -1.33
C ASP A 496 4.59 12.23 -1.68
N PHE A 497 3.86 11.58 -2.57
CA PHE A 497 2.59 12.10 -3.07
C PHE A 497 1.55 11.00 -3.27
N SER A 498 0.27 11.39 -3.21
CA SER A 498 -0.85 10.48 -3.45
C SER A 498 -0.97 10.15 -4.94
N HIS A 499 -0.82 8.87 -5.28
CA HIS A 499 -1.10 8.36 -6.62
C HIS A 499 -1.29 6.84 -6.58
N PHE A 500 -2.23 6.33 -7.38
CA PHE A 500 -2.73 4.96 -7.31
C PHE A 500 -1.90 3.94 -8.11
N SER A 501 -1.01 4.38 -9.02
CA SER A 501 -0.18 3.51 -9.87
C SER A 501 1.28 3.97 -9.89
N ALA A 502 2.19 3.14 -10.40
CA ALA A 502 3.52 3.57 -10.75
C ALA A 502 3.46 4.64 -11.85
N VAL A 503 4.28 5.68 -11.73
CA VAL A 503 4.40 6.72 -12.77
C VAL A 503 5.21 6.15 -13.93
N THR A 504 4.69 6.27 -15.14
CA THR A 504 5.37 5.73 -16.31
C THR A 504 6.62 6.54 -16.67
N PRO A 505 7.60 5.95 -17.39
CA PRO A 505 8.78 6.67 -17.86
C PRO A 505 8.42 7.90 -18.70
N GLU A 506 7.35 7.83 -19.49
CA GLU A 506 6.87 8.92 -20.34
C GLU A 506 6.26 10.06 -19.49
N GLU A 507 5.52 9.72 -18.42
CA GLU A 507 4.98 10.69 -17.47
C GLU A 507 6.12 11.36 -16.68
N LEU A 508 7.10 10.58 -16.20
CA LEU A 508 8.27 11.11 -15.51
C LEU A 508 9.07 12.08 -16.40
N ALA A 509 9.25 11.75 -17.68
CA ALA A 509 9.91 12.63 -18.64
C ALA A 509 9.16 13.96 -18.81
N LYS A 510 7.83 13.94 -18.88
CA LYS A 510 7.00 15.15 -18.97
C LYS A 510 7.08 15.99 -17.70
N VAL A 511 7.07 15.35 -16.52
CA VAL A 511 7.22 16.03 -15.22
C VAL A 511 8.59 16.72 -15.17
N GLU A 512 9.66 16.02 -15.54
CA GLU A 512 11.01 16.56 -15.56
C GLU A 512 11.15 17.72 -16.54
N GLU A 513 10.58 17.59 -17.74
CA GLU A 513 10.54 18.65 -18.75
C GLU A 513 9.80 19.89 -18.25
N TYR A 514 8.63 19.70 -17.62
CA TYR A 514 7.84 20.79 -17.04
C TYR A 514 8.65 21.56 -16.00
N VAL A 515 9.29 20.86 -15.04
CA VAL A 515 10.09 21.51 -13.99
C VAL A 515 11.23 22.30 -14.58
N ASN A 516 11.97 21.73 -15.55
CA ASN A 516 13.09 22.42 -16.18
C ASN A 516 12.64 23.62 -17.04
N ASN A 517 11.47 23.57 -17.67
CA ASN A 517 10.91 24.71 -18.40
C ASN A 517 10.62 25.88 -17.46
N VAL A 518 9.98 25.64 -16.31
CA VAL A 518 9.74 26.68 -15.29
C VAL A 518 11.06 27.26 -14.75
N ILE A 519 12.09 26.42 -14.60
CA ILE A 519 13.44 26.90 -14.23
C ILE A 519 14.00 27.82 -15.29
N MET A 520 13.92 27.44 -16.57
CA MET A 520 14.47 28.22 -17.70
C MET A 520 13.72 29.53 -17.98
N GLU A 521 12.43 29.58 -17.62
CA GLU A 521 11.63 30.82 -17.74
C GLU A 521 12.03 31.89 -16.71
N ALA A 522 12.89 31.55 -15.75
CA ALA A 522 13.39 32.49 -14.74
C ALA A 522 12.28 33.20 -13.95
N VAL A 523 11.32 32.43 -13.48
CA VAL A 523 10.12 32.91 -12.79
C VAL A 523 10.46 33.44 -11.40
N PRO A 524 9.94 34.61 -10.97
CA PRO A 524 10.14 35.13 -9.61
C PRO A 524 9.53 34.18 -8.56
N VAL A 525 10.26 33.99 -7.47
CA VAL A 525 9.79 33.29 -6.27
C VAL A 525 9.49 34.34 -5.21
N VAL A 526 8.20 34.54 -4.94
CA VAL A 526 7.71 35.58 -4.03
C VAL A 526 7.26 34.97 -2.73
N THR A 527 7.65 35.59 -1.61
CA THR A 527 7.22 35.19 -0.28
C THR A 527 6.45 36.33 0.38
N GLU A 528 5.28 36.00 0.91
CA GLU A 528 4.40 36.95 1.60
C GLU A 528 3.90 36.36 2.92
N GLU A 529 3.73 37.20 3.94
CA GLU A 529 3.03 36.85 5.16
C GLU A 529 1.62 37.42 5.09
N LEU A 530 0.60 36.57 5.12
CA LEU A 530 -0.80 36.93 4.90
C LEU A 530 -1.69 36.32 6.01
N PRO A 531 -2.80 37.00 6.35
CA PRO A 531 -3.88 36.35 7.08
C PRO A 531 -4.35 35.10 6.35
N ILE A 532 -4.63 34.03 7.11
CA ILE A 532 -4.95 32.70 6.53
C ILE A 532 -6.13 32.76 5.53
N GLU A 533 -7.11 33.61 5.80
CA GLU A 533 -8.28 33.76 4.90
C GLU A 533 -7.92 34.46 3.57
N GLU A 534 -6.97 35.39 3.59
CA GLU A 534 -6.45 36.02 2.37
C GLU A 534 -5.59 35.06 1.56
N ALA A 535 -4.76 34.25 2.24
CA ALA A 535 -3.93 33.25 1.62
C ALA A 535 -4.79 32.17 0.90
N LYS A 536 -5.89 31.73 1.52
CA LYS A 536 -6.87 30.81 0.90
C LYS A 536 -7.52 31.42 -0.34
N LYS A 537 -7.88 32.70 -0.30
CA LYS A 537 -8.47 33.40 -1.46
C LYS A 537 -7.52 33.50 -2.64
N LYS A 538 -6.19 33.54 -2.40
CA LYS A 538 -5.17 33.45 -3.44
C LYS A 538 -5.00 32.03 -4.04
N GLY A 539 -5.75 31.05 -3.55
CA GLY A 539 -5.64 29.65 -4.00
C GLY A 539 -4.44 28.92 -3.40
N ALA A 540 -3.85 29.45 -2.33
CA ALA A 540 -2.68 28.83 -1.71
C ALA A 540 -3.03 27.45 -1.13
N MET A 541 -2.27 26.43 -1.53
CA MET A 541 -2.43 25.05 -1.04
C MET A 541 -1.86 24.92 0.37
N ALA A 542 -2.67 24.35 1.27
CA ALA A 542 -2.28 23.99 2.62
C ALA A 542 -2.07 22.48 2.74
N LEU A 543 -1.13 22.04 3.57
CA LEU A 543 -0.95 20.63 3.88
C LEU A 543 -2.11 20.12 4.75
N PHE A 544 -2.67 18.97 4.40
CA PHE A 544 -3.75 18.36 5.17
C PHE A 544 -3.26 17.94 6.57
N GLY A 545 -3.99 18.39 7.61
CA GLY A 545 -3.75 17.97 9.00
C GLY A 545 -2.79 18.85 9.79
N GLU A 546 -2.20 19.90 9.21
CA GLU A 546 -1.42 20.89 9.95
C GLU A 546 -2.33 21.98 10.52
N LYS A 547 -2.01 22.40 11.76
CA LYS A 547 -2.67 23.56 12.40
C LYS A 547 -1.85 24.80 12.11
N TYR A 548 -2.43 25.72 11.36
CA TYR A 548 -1.83 27.00 11.02
C TYR A 548 -2.29 28.09 11.99
N GLY A 549 -1.44 29.08 12.23
CA GLY A 549 -1.79 30.29 12.97
C GLY A 549 -2.66 31.23 12.13
N ASP A 550 -3.04 32.39 12.74
CA ASP A 550 -3.85 33.41 12.08
C ASP A 550 -3.13 34.07 10.88
N VAL A 551 -1.80 34.10 10.91
CA VAL A 551 -0.93 34.59 9.83
C VAL A 551 -0.07 33.44 9.34
N VAL A 552 -0.01 33.27 8.01
CA VAL A 552 0.72 32.20 7.33
C VAL A 552 1.69 32.78 6.32
N ARG A 553 2.81 32.07 6.15
CA ARG A 553 3.80 32.39 5.11
C ARG A 553 3.41 31.64 3.83
N VAL A 554 3.23 32.41 2.75
CA VAL A 554 2.88 31.92 1.42
C VAL A 554 4.07 32.11 0.50
N VAL A 555 4.42 31.02 -0.22
CA VAL A 555 5.47 31.03 -1.23
C VAL A 555 4.84 30.80 -2.59
N SER A 556 5.04 31.72 -3.51
CA SER A 556 4.54 31.63 -4.89
C SER A 556 5.70 31.56 -5.88
N VAL A 557 5.65 30.61 -6.81
CA VAL A 557 6.57 30.49 -7.95
C VAL A 557 5.78 30.90 -9.20
N GLY A 558 5.76 32.19 -9.51
CA GLY A 558 4.89 32.75 -10.52
C GLY A 558 3.44 32.28 -10.38
N ASP A 559 2.82 31.88 -11.49
CA ASP A 559 1.49 31.31 -11.54
C ASP A 559 1.48 29.77 -11.43
N TYR A 560 2.64 29.12 -11.28
CA TYR A 560 2.79 27.68 -11.30
C TYR A 560 2.46 27.02 -9.95
N SER A 561 2.93 27.59 -8.84
CA SER A 561 2.69 27.07 -7.50
C SER A 561 2.50 28.20 -6.50
N THR A 562 1.49 28.06 -5.63
CA THR A 562 1.27 28.93 -4.47
C THR A 562 0.93 28.04 -3.27
N GLU A 563 1.79 28.04 -2.24
CA GLU A 563 1.71 27.08 -1.14
C GLU A 563 2.03 27.73 0.21
N PHE A 564 1.43 27.20 1.29
CA PHE A 564 1.82 27.54 2.65
C PHE A 564 3.16 26.88 2.95
N CYS A 565 4.22 27.68 3.12
CA CYS A 565 5.55 27.14 3.35
C CYS A 565 6.41 28.03 4.25
N GLY A 566 6.91 27.46 5.35
CA GLY A 566 7.87 28.11 6.27
C GLY A 566 9.33 27.92 5.88
N GLY A 567 9.63 27.19 4.79
CA GLY A 567 11.00 26.88 4.39
C GLY A 567 11.76 28.03 3.75
N THR A 568 13.03 27.80 3.46
CA THR A 568 13.87 28.76 2.74
C THR A 568 13.86 28.48 1.24
N HIS A 569 13.71 29.52 0.42
CA HIS A 569 13.55 29.40 -1.02
C HIS A 569 14.52 30.30 -1.80
N LEU A 570 14.70 30.00 -3.08
CA LEU A 570 15.35 30.86 -4.04
C LEU A 570 14.54 32.17 -4.23
N LYS A 571 15.14 33.16 -4.87
CA LYS A 571 14.43 34.38 -5.30
C LYS A 571 13.91 34.29 -6.73
N ASN A 572 14.52 33.40 -7.51
CA ASN A 572 14.16 33.17 -8.91
C ASN A 572 14.36 31.68 -9.25
N SER A 573 13.47 31.11 -10.05
CA SER A 573 13.53 29.68 -10.43
C SER A 573 14.82 29.31 -11.14
N SER A 574 15.41 30.23 -11.95
CA SER A 574 16.66 29.99 -12.68
C SER A 574 17.87 29.67 -11.79
N GLU A 575 17.85 30.11 -10.52
CA GLU A 575 18.91 29.81 -9.55
C GLU A 575 18.95 28.32 -9.17
N ALA A 576 17.91 27.53 -9.52
CA ALA A 576 17.87 26.10 -9.31
C ALA A 576 18.87 25.36 -10.23
N GLY A 577 19.20 25.92 -11.38
CA GLY A 577 20.03 25.30 -12.41
C GLY A 577 19.23 24.22 -13.16
N LEU A 578 19.69 22.97 -13.13
CA LEU A 578 18.94 21.84 -13.69
C LEU A 578 18.28 21.01 -12.60
N PHE A 579 17.17 20.38 -12.96
CA PHE A 579 16.46 19.40 -12.15
C PHE A 579 16.50 18.04 -12.82
N LYS A 580 16.75 16.98 -12.06
CA LYS A 580 16.74 15.60 -12.56
C LYS A 580 16.08 14.64 -11.55
N ILE A 581 15.10 13.87 -12.03
CA ILE A 581 14.53 12.76 -11.28
C ILE A 581 15.54 11.60 -11.25
N VAL A 582 15.84 11.10 -10.05
CA VAL A 582 16.76 9.98 -9.82
C VAL A 582 16.00 8.67 -9.72
N SER A 583 14.90 8.67 -8.97
CA SER A 583 14.10 7.46 -8.75
C SER A 583 12.62 7.78 -8.56
N GLU A 584 11.79 6.78 -8.86
CA GLU A 584 10.37 6.75 -8.54
C GLU A 584 10.06 5.38 -7.90
N SER A 585 9.36 5.37 -6.76
CA SER A 585 9.08 4.14 -6.02
C SER A 585 7.79 4.21 -5.23
N SER A 586 7.28 3.06 -4.78
CA SER A 586 6.15 2.99 -3.85
C SER A 586 6.64 3.06 -2.40
N VAL A 587 6.00 3.91 -1.59
CA VAL A 587 6.24 4.00 -0.14
C VAL A 587 5.18 3.24 0.64
N ALA A 588 3.94 3.42 0.22
CA ALA A 588 2.76 2.76 0.79
C ALA A 588 1.70 2.60 -0.30
N SER A 589 0.62 1.90 0.02
CA SER A 589 -0.52 1.83 -0.90
C SER A 589 -1.08 3.22 -1.15
N GLY A 590 -1.19 3.61 -2.42
CA GLY A 590 -1.66 4.93 -2.83
C GLY A 590 -0.67 6.08 -2.59
N VAL A 591 0.58 5.80 -2.19
CA VAL A 591 1.63 6.81 -1.99
C VAL A 591 2.87 6.45 -2.81
N ARG A 592 3.26 7.35 -3.69
CA ARG A 592 4.46 7.26 -4.52
C ARG A 592 5.52 8.24 -4.02
N ARG A 593 6.76 7.94 -4.28
CA ARG A 593 7.93 8.75 -3.93
C ARG A 593 8.72 9.09 -5.16
N ILE A 594 9.07 10.35 -5.33
CA ILE A 594 10.10 10.81 -6.25
C ILE A 594 11.30 11.30 -5.44
N GLU A 595 12.49 10.88 -5.86
CA GLU A 595 13.76 11.44 -5.42
C GLU A 595 14.39 12.19 -6.60
N ALA A 596 14.80 13.41 -6.36
CA ALA A 596 15.34 14.27 -7.39
C ALA A 596 16.50 15.13 -6.87
N VAL A 597 17.32 15.60 -7.77
CA VAL A 597 18.51 16.43 -7.51
C VAL A 597 18.49 17.70 -8.34
N THR A 598 19.15 18.76 -7.86
CA THR A 598 19.21 20.05 -8.55
C THR A 598 20.64 20.58 -8.69
N GLY A 599 20.84 21.54 -9.59
CA GLY A 599 22.07 22.30 -9.74
C GLY A 599 23.31 21.43 -9.92
N MET A 600 24.34 21.66 -9.10
CA MET A 600 25.61 20.91 -9.20
C MET A 600 25.46 19.42 -8.93
N ASN A 601 24.45 18.99 -8.16
CA ASN A 601 24.21 17.57 -7.92
C ASN A 601 23.76 16.85 -9.21
N VAL A 602 23.10 17.53 -10.14
CA VAL A 602 22.80 16.98 -11.48
C VAL A 602 24.09 16.72 -12.26
N LEU A 603 25.05 17.66 -12.23
CA LEU A 603 26.34 17.47 -12.87
C LEU A 603 27.13 16.31 -12.25
N ASN A 604 27.11 16.20 -10.94
CA ASN A 604 27.75 15.08 -10.22
C ASN A 604 27.11 13.73 -10.60
N LEU A 605 25.80 13.66 -10.72
CA LEU A 605 25.07 12.48 -11.18
C LEU A 605 25.48 12.10 -12.62
N LEU A 606 25.51 13.06 -13.54
CA LEU A 606 25.93 12.84 -14.94
C LEU A 606 27.38 12.36 -15.04
N ASN A 607 28.28 12.95 -14.25
CA ASN A 607 29.68 12.51 -14.19
C ASN A 607 29.81 11.09 -13.66
N SER A 608 29.09 10.73 -12.61
CA SER A 608 29.05 9.36 -12.05
C SER A 608 28.51 8.34 -13.07
N MET A 609 27.48 8.69 -13.82
CA MET A 609 26.95 7.86 -14.91
C MET A 609 27.99 7.68 -16.03
N LYS A 610 28.66 8.77 -16.43
CA LYS A 610 29.73 8.77 -17.44
C LYS A 610 30.89 7.86 -17.00
N ASP A 611 31.33 7.98 -15.75
CA ASP A 611 32.41 7.17 -15.19
C ASP A 611 32.03 5.68 -15.14
N THR A 612 30.78 5.38 -14.81
CA THR A 612 30.26 4.01 -14.81
C THR A 612 30.26 3.42 -16.21
N LEU A 613 29.80 4.19 -17.22
CA LEU A 613 29.84 3.78 -18.61
C LEU A 613 31.28 3.60 -19.11
N ALA A 614 32.20 4.50 -18.74
CA ALA A 614 33.61 4.36 -19.07
C ALA A 614 34.22 3.08 -18.50
N LYS A 615 34.01 2.81 -17.21
CA LYS A 615 34.47 1.58 -16.56
C LYS A 615 33.90 0.31 -17.21
N ALA A 616 32.60 0.34 -17.57
CA ALA A 616 31.97 -0.78 -18.29
C ALA A 616 32.59 -0.97 -19.68
N SER A 617 32.87 0.12 -20.38
CA SER A 617 33.55 0.10 -21.68
C SER A 617 34.96 -0.48 -21.59
N ASP A 618 35.73 -0.10 -20.56
CA ASP A 618 37.07 -0.62 -20.31
C ASP A 618 37.05 -2.15 -20.05
N VAL A 619 36.13 -2.64 -19.23
CA VAL A 619 35.94 -4.08 -18.97
C VAL A 619 35.67 -4.85 -20.27
N LEU A 620 34.85 -4.28 -21.15
CA LEU A 620 34.47 -4.86 -22.44
C LEU A 620 35.48 -4.57 -23.56
N LYS A 621 36.57 -3.84 -23.25
CA LYS A 621 37.66 -3.47 -24.16
C LYS A 621 37.15 -2.71 -25.43
N ILE A 622 36.23 -1.77 -25.23
CA ILE A 622 35.74 -0.87 -26.27
C ILE A 622 36.16 0.57 -25.95
N SER A 623 36.53 1.33 -26.98
CA SER A 623 36.94 2.74 -26.84
C SER A 623 35.79 3.74 -26.94
N ASN A 624 34.66 3.34 -27.48
CA ASN A 624 33.49 4.17 -27.67
C ASN A 624 32.31 3.61 -26.87
N SER A 625 31.85 4.33 -25.85
CA SER A 625 30.73 3.92 -25.01
C SER A 625 29.39 3.75 -25.75
N ASN A 626 29.24 4.37 -26.94
CA ASN A 626 28.04 4.17 -27.77
C ASN A 626 27.93 2.75 -28.33
N GLU A 627 29.04 2.01 -28.37
CA GLU A 627 29.08 0.62 -28.83
C GLU A 627 28.80 -0.39 -27.67
N LEU A 628 28.59 0.11 -26.46
CA LEU A 628 28.46 -0.74 -25.25
C LEU A 628 27.36 -1.78 -25.40
N VAL A 629 26.15 -1.37 -25.86
CA VAL A 629 25.02 -2.27 -26.04
C VAL A 629 25.34 -3.36 -27.05
N HIS A 630 25.88 -2.99 -28.20
CA HIS A 630 26.25 -3.93 -29.26
C HIS A 630 27.32 -4.92 -28.79
N ARG A 631 28.32 -4.43 -28.02
CA ARG A 631 29.37 -5.33 -27.44
C ARG A 631 28.81 -6.28 -26.40
N CYS A 632 27.87 -5.83 -25.54
CA CYS A 632 27.18 -6.71 -24.61
C CYS A 632 26.40 -7.82 -25.35
N GLU A 633 25.66 -7.48 -26.40
CA GLU A 633 24.93 -8.43 -27.25
C GLU A 633 25.89 -9.45 -27.89
N SER A 634 27.02 -8.97 -28.43
CA SER A 634 28.07 -9.84 -28.98
C SER A 634 28.62 -10.79 -27.95
N VAL A 635 28.97 -10.34 -26.74
CA VAL A 635 29.50 -11.17 -25.66
C VAL A 635 28.47 -12.22 -25.23
N MET A 636 27.20 -11.86 -25.14
CA MET A 636 26.11 -12.80 -24.81
C MET A 636 25.93 -13.86 -25.90
N SER A 637 26.09 -13.46 -27.18
CA SER A 637 26.06 -14.40 -28.31
C SER A 637 27.28 -15.34 -28.29
N GLU A 638 28.49 -14.81 -28.07
CA GLU A 638 29.73 -15.59 -27.93
C GLU A 638 29.62 -16.60 -26.77
N LEU A 639 29.04 -16.21 -25.65
CA LEU A 639 28.82 -17.12 -24.51
C LEU A 639 27.87 -18.28 -24.89
N ARG A 640 26.75 -17.98 -25.53
CA ARG A 640 25.81 -19.00 -25.98
C ARG A 640 26.42 -19.96 -27.01
N GLU A 641 27.27 -19.45 -27.92
CA GLU A 641 28.00 -20.31 -28.87
C GLU A 641 29.03 -21.20 -28.17
N LYS A 642 29.77 -20.67 -27.17
CA LYS A 642 30.71 -21.45 -26.38
C LYS A 642 30.00 -22.52 -25.58
N ASP A 643 28.86 -22.22 -24.96
CA ASP A 643 28.07 -23.21 -24.22
C ASP A 643 27.61 -24.33 -25.16
N LYS A 644 27.07 -24.03 -26.33
CA LYS A 644 26.73 -25.04 -27.34
C LYS A 644 27.92 -25.88 -27.79
N LYS A 645 29.09 -25.24 -27.94
CA LYS A 645 30.30 -25.93 -28.33
C LYS A 645 30.81 -26.87 -27.21
N ILE A 646 30.74 -26.43 -25.95
CA ILE A 646 31.05 -27.27 -24.78
C ILE A 646 30.11 -28.46 -24.72
N GLU A 647 28.78 -28.23 -24.90
CA GLU A 647 27.80 -29.33 -24.95
C GLU A 647 28.11 -30.30 -26.10
N SER A 648 28.41 -29.79 -27.32
CA SER A 648 28.74 -30.63 -28.45
C SER A 648 30.03 -31.43 -28.26
N MET A 649 31.07 -30.82 -27.63
CA MET A 649 32.32 -31.51 -27.33
C MET A 649 32.11 -32.57 -26.22
N ALA A 650 31.33 -32.28 -25.20
CA ALA A 650 30.93 -33.25 -24.17
C ALA A 650 30.17 -34.44 -24.79
N GLN A 651 29.25 -34.16 -25.71
CA GLN A 651 28.51 -35.19 -26.45
C GLN A 651 29.43 -36.02 -27.35
N ALA A 652 30.38 -35.39 -28.05
CA ALA A 652 31.35 -36.09 -28.90
C ALA A 652 32.30 -36.97 -28.07
N ALA A 653 32.77 -36.48 -26.90
CA ALA A 653 33.60 -37.24 -25.99
C ALA A 653 32.83 -38.46 -25.42
N ALA A 654 31.56 -38.26 -25.05
CA ALA A 654 30.70 -39.35 -24.62
C ALA A 654 30.46 -40.40 -25.72
N ASN A 655 30.22 -39.94 -26.96
CA ASN A 655 30.04 -40.85 -28.12
C ASN A 655 31.35 -41.60 -28.49
N ALA A 656 32.50 -40.99 -28.32
CA ALA A 656 33.78 -41.67 -28.56
C ALA A 656 34.01 -42.80 -27.53
N GLN A 657 33.64 -42.61 -26.30
CA GLN A 657 33.67 -43.66 -25.27
C GLN A 657 32.66 -44.80 -25.54
N LEU A 658 31.55 -44.48 -26.23
CA LEU A 658 30.53 -45.46 -26.64
C LEU A 658 30.98 -46.38 -27.78
N GLY A 659 31.99 -45.99 -28.55
CA GLY A 659 32.47 -46.80 -29.70
C GLY A 659 32.99 -48.18 -29.27
N ASP A 660 33.61 -48.31 -28.08
CA ASP A 660 34.24 -49.51 -27.53
C ASP A 660 33.31 -50.31 -26.57
N LEU A 661 32.20 -49.76 -26.13
CA LEU A 661 31.33 -50.36 -25.08
C LEU A 661 30.53 -51.60 -25.58
N GLY A 662 30.53 -51.86 -26.84
CA GLY A 662 29.80 -53.01 -27.41
C GLY A 662 30.57 -54.31 -27.59
N ALA A 663 31.88 -54.25 -27.52
CA ALA A 663 32.75 -55.42 -27.72
C ALA A 663 33.08 -56.07 -26.37
N GLY A 664 32.50 -57.24 -26.08
CA GLY A 664 32.82 -58.02 -24.89
C GLY A 664 31.86 -57.85 -23.70
N CYS A 665 30.69 -57.28 -23.90
CA CYS A 665 29.68 -57.17 -22.82
C CYS A 665 29.11 -58.54 -22.45
N PRO A 666 28.96 -58.87 -21.15
CA PRO A 666 28.32 -60.11 -20.72
C PRO A 666 26.87 -60.19 -21.22
N GLU A 667 26.45 -61.40 -21.60
CA GLU A 667 25.10 -61.71 -22.07
C GLU A 667 24.40 -62.62 -21.07
N VAL A 668 23.21 -62.24 -20.64
CA VAL A 668 22.35 -63.00 -19.72
C VAL A 668 21.05 -63.32 -20.41
N ASN A 669 20.81 -64.59 -20.69
CA ASN A 669 19.60 -65.12 -21.36
C ASN A 669 19.22 -64.35 -22.64
N GLY A 670 20.26 -64.03 -23.47
CA GLY A 670 20.09 -63.29 -24.70
C GLY A 670 19.76 -61.80 -24.53
N VAL A 671 20.15 -61.22 -23.39
CA VAL A 671 20.13 -59.77 -23.10
C VAL A 671 21.55 -59.28 -22.83
N LYS A 672 22.06 -58.33 -23.60
CA LYS A 672 23.37 -57.73 -23.39
C LYS A 672 23.36 -56.80 -22.19
N ILE A 673 24.31 -56.93 -21.27
CA ILE A 673 24.49 -56.09 -20.10
C ILE A 673 25.63 -55.13 -20.37
N VAL A 674 25.31 -53.90 -20.69
CA VAL A 674 26.29 -52.85 -21.01
C VAL A 674 26.55 -52.02 -19.75
N THR A 675 27.77 -52.04 -19.24
CA THR A 675 28.17 -51.25 -18.06
C THR A 675 29.26 -50.27 -18.42
N ALA A 676 29.16 -49.03 -17.97
CA ALA A 676 30.18 -48.01 -18.17
C ALA A 676 30.25 -47.00 -17.03
N ALA A 677 31.46 -46.57 -16.69
CA ALA A 677 31.72 -45.41 -15.88
C ALA A 677 32.14 -44.23 -16.80
N LEU A 678 31.43 -43.14 -16.77
CA LEU A 678 31.56 -42.00 -17.66
C LEU A 678 31.88 -40.74 -16.85
N ASP A 679 33.14 -40.49 -16.59
CA ASP A 679 33.60 -39.33 -15.83
C ASP A 679 33.26 -38.02 -16.59
N GLY A 680 32.82 -36.99 -15.86
CA GLY A 680 32.40 -35.69 -16.41
C GLY A 680 30.99 -35.71 -16.99
N THR A 681 30.25 -36.83 -16.92
CA THR A 681 28.88 -36.95 -17.48
C THR A 681 27.85 -36.87 -16.39
N GLY A 682 26.99 -35.83 -16.43
CA GLY A 682 25.86 -35.66 -15.53
C GLY A 682 24.64 -36.49 -15.92
N ALA A 683 23.59 -36.41 -15.09
CA ALA A 683 22.34 -37.19 -15.25
C ALA A 683 21.73 -37.10 -16.64
N ASP A 684 21.69 -35.94 -17.26
CA ASP A 684 21.10 -35.72 -18.59
C ASP A 684 22.00 -36.29 -19.71
N GLY A 685 23.32 -36.21 -19.53
CA GLY A 685 24.25 -36.85 -20.42
C GLY A 685 24.11 -38.38 -20.40
N LEU A 686 23.97 -38.98 -19.21
CA LEU A 686 23.73 -40.42 -19.07
C LEU A 686 22.43 -40.85 -19.76
N ARG A 687 21.35 -40.05 -19.71
CA ARG A 687 20.10 -40.34 -20.42
C ARG A 687 20.28 -40.35 -21.93
N LYS A 688 20.94 -39.32 -22.47
CA LYS A 688 21.25 -39.23 -23.91
C LYS A 688 22.10 -40.43 -24.40
N ILE A 689 23.10 -40.84 -23.62
CA ILE A 689 23.91 -41.98 -23.92
C ILE A 689 23.10 -43.26 -23.87
N GLY A 690 22.25 -43.45 -22.86
CA GLY A 690 21.31 -44.56 -22.76
C GLY A 690 20.34 -44.64 -23.94
N ASP A 691 19.87 -43.49 -24.46
CA ASP A 691 19.03 -43.40 -25.65
C ASP A 691 19.80 -43.85 -26.92
N SER A 692 21.06 -43.39 -27.07
CA SER A 692 21.91 -43.82 -28.21
C SER A 692 22.26 -45.28 -28.21
N LEU A 693 22.29 -45.96 -27.04
CA LEU A 693 22.46 -47.42 -26.98
C LEU A 693 21.22 -48.19 -27.50
N ALA A 694 20.03 -47.58 -27.40
CA ALA A 694 18.81 -48.16 -27.93
C ALA A 694 18.80 -48.25 -29.47
N ASP A 695 19.56 -47.36 -30.14
CA ASP A 695 19.75 -47.40 -31.60
C ASP A 695 20.78 -48.48 -32.05
N LYS A 696 21.64 -48.91 -31.12
CA LYS A 696 22.73 -49.87 -31.42
C LYS A 696 22.41 -51.34 -31.06
N PHE A 697 21.53 -51.56 -30.08
CA PHE A 697 21.23 -52.90 -29.56
C PHE A 697 19.74 -53.16 -29.44
N ASP A 698 19.25 -54.22 -30.00
CA ASP A 698 17.85 -54.63 -29.96
C ASP A 698 17.42 -55.14 -28.57
N CYS A 699 18.32 -55.82 -27.86
CA CYS A 699 18.02 -56.42 -26.56
C CYS A 699 19.15 -56.16 -25.55
N PHE A 700 18.98 -55.18 -24.69
CA PHE A 700 20.02 -54.77 -23.76
C PHE A 700 19.47 -54.22 -22.45
N VAL A 701 20.34 -54.27 -21.42
CA VAL A 701 20.26 -53.51 -20.18
C VAL A 701 21.53 -52.70 -20.08
N ALA A 702 21.43 -51.37 -20.09
CA ALA A 702 22.55 -50.47 -19.88
C ALA A 702 22.56 -49.96 -18.43
N VAL A 703 23.69 -50.07 -17.79
CA VAL A 703 23.96 -49.51 -16.44
C VAL A 703 25.14 -48.54 -16.57
N LEU A 704 24.81 -47.27 -16.65
CA LEU A 704 25.78 -46.17 -16.87
C LEU A 704 25.93 -45.35 -15.62
N ALA A 705 27.16 -45.22 -15.14
CA ALA A 705 27.48 -44.35 -14.01
C ALA A 705 28.22 -43.11 -14.49
N GLY A 706 27.93 -41.98 -13.90
CA GLY A 706 28.60 -40.71 -14.22
C GLY A 706 28.76 -39.81 -12.99
N THR A 707 29.86 -39.05 -13.00
CA THR A 707 30.15 -38.05 -11.97
C THR A 707 30.38 -36.72 -12.63
N ALA A 708 29.54 -35.71 -12.29
CA ALA A 708 29.71 -34.34 -12.74
C ALA A 708 29.35 -33.39 -11.58
N ASP A 709 30.06 -32.27 -11.46
CA ASP A 709 29.84 -31.25 -10.42
C ASP A 709 29.78 -31.81 -8.99
N GLY A 710 30.59 -32.81 -8.70
CA GLY A 710 30.68 -33.45 -7.38
C GLY A 710 29.49 -34.36 -7.05
N LYS A 711 28.56 -34.60 -8.00
CA LYS A 711 27.41 -35.52 -7.84
C LYS A 711 27.59 -36.76 -8.72
N SER A 712 27.41 -37.92 -8.11
CA SER A 712 27.48 -39.18 -8.83
C SER A 712 26.11 -39.81 -8.99
N SER A 713 25.80 -40.30 -10.18
CA SER A 713 24.52 -40.92 -10.53
C SER A 713 24.70 -42.20 -11.34
N ILE A 714 23.79 -43.13 -11.19
CA ILE A 714 23.69 -44.33 -12.04
C ILE A 714 22.35 -44.25 -12.80
N LEU A 715 22.41 -44.42 -14.10
CA LEU A 715 21.28 -44.67 -14.96
C LEU A 715 21.19 -46.17 -15.27
N CYS A 716 20.01 -46.77 -15.15
CA CYS A 716 19.67 -48.05 -15.71
C CYS A 716 18.62 -47.88 -16.84
N LYS A 717 18.93 -48.38 -18.01
CA LYS A 717 18.02 -48.35 -19.16
C LYS A 717 17.84 -49.74 -19.75
N CYS A 718 16.61 -50.18 -19.97
CA CYS A 718 16.28 -51.46 -20.54
C CYS A 718 15.56 -51.27 -21.90
N SER A 719 15.96 -52.02 -22.91
CA SER A 719 15.21 -52.11 -24.17
C SER A 719 13.82 -52.76 -23.95
N LYS A 720 12.87 -52.52 -24.84
CA LYS A 720 11.53 -53.12 -24.76
C LYS A 720 11.61 -54.67 -24.76
N SER A 721 12.51 -55.25 -25.54
CA SER A 721 12.74 -56.66 -25.59
C SER A 721 13.35 -57.25 -24.30
N ALA A 722 14.23 -56.50 -23.63
CA ALA A 722 14.76 -56.87 -22.33
C ALA A 722 13.68 -56.79 -21.22
N VAL A 723 12.81 -55.77 -21.27
CA VAL A 723 11.70 -55.68 -20.35
C VAL A 723 10.72 -56.86 -20.53
N ALA A 724 10.46 -57.26 -21.76
CA ALA A 724 9.61 -58.44 -22.05
C ALA A 724 10.23 -59.75 -21.50
N LYS A 725 11.54 -59.80 -21.34
CA LYS A 725 12.27 -60.93 -20.72
C LYS A 725 12.41 -60.82 -19.19
N GLY A 726 11.74 -59.84 -18.57
CA GLY A 726 11.71 -59.67 -17.10
C GLY A 726 12.65 -58.61 -16.53
N ALA A 727 13.43 -57.89 -17.35
CA ALA A 727 14.27 -56.77 -16.87
C ALA A 727 13.36 -55.62 -16.47
N ASN A 728 13.70 -54.98 -15.31
CA ASN A 728 13.01 -53.79 -14.82
C ASN A 728 14.02 -52.80 -14.32
N ALA A 729 14.19 -51.68 -15.03
CA ALA A 729 15.21 -50.70 -14.74
C ALA A 729 15.06 -50.09 -13.31
N GLY A 730 13.84 -49.94 -12.83
CA GLY A 730 13.55 -49.41 -11.47
C GLY A 730 14.01 -50.38 -10.37
N THR A 731 13.84 -51.68 -10.58
CA THR A 731 14.31 -52.71 -9.64
C THR A 731 15.82 -52.90 -9.73
N LEU A 732 16.36 -52.98 -10.95
CA LEU A 732 17.79 -53.13 -11.18
C LEU A 732 18.60 -51.94 -10.61
N VAL A 733 18.20 -50.70 -10.90
CA VAL A 733 18.92 -49.52 -10.41
C VAL A 733 18.93 -49.44 -8.88
N ARG A 734 17.85 -49.91 -8.23
CA ARG A 734 17.75 -49.88 -6.76
C ARG A 734 18.73 -50.86 -6.12
N GLU A 735 18.81 -52.08 -6.64
CA GLU A 735 19.76 -53.07 -6.12
C GLU A 735 21.21 -52.75 -6.48
N ILE A 736 21.48 -52.29 -7.69
CA ILE A 736 22.80 -51.87 -8.13
C ILE A 736 23.30 -50.66 -7.33
N ALA A 737 22.47 -49.67 -7.15
CA ALA A 737 22.82 -48.50 -6.38
C ALA A 737 23.03 -48.81 -4.88
N ALA A 738 22.30 -49.76 -4.33
CA ALA A 738 22.44 -50.19 -2.94
C ALA A 738 23.86 -50.72 -2.63
N VAL A 739 24.58 -51.34 -3.60
CA VAL A 739 25.96 -51.77 -3.49
C VAL A 739 26.90 -50.59 -3.17
N ALA A 740 26.57 -49.40 -3.71
CA ALA A 740 27.31 -48.17 -3.48
C ALA A 740 26.62 -47.24 -2.45
N GLY A 741 25.68 -47.74 -1.64
CA GLY A 741 24.96 -46.97 -0.62
C GLY A 741 23.97 -45.94 -1.20
N GLY A 742 23.67 -46.02 -2.48
CA GLY A 742 22.76 -45.11 -3.20
C GLY A 742 21.30 -45.49 -3.06
N LYS A 743 20.42 -44.56 -3.44
CA LYS A 743 18.99 -44.75 -3.48
C LYS A 743 18.42 -44.20 -4.80
N GLY A 744 17.48 -44.93 -5.40
CA GLY A 744 16.86 -44.52 -6.64
C GLY A 744 15.70 -45.39 -7.06
N GLY A 745 15.17 -45.12 -8.24
CA GLY A 745 14.05 -45.84 -8.84
C GLY A 745 13.61 -45.16 -10.14
N GLY A 746 12.54 -45.69 -10.74
CA GLY A 746 11.99 -45.17 -11.99
C GLY A 746 11.04 -46.15 -12.66
N LYS A 747 10.86 -45.95 -13.93
CA LYS A 747 9.98 -46.78 -14.78
C LYS A 747 10.70 -48.08 -15.14
N PRO A 748 9.96 -49.14 -15.66
CA PRO A 748 10.57 -50.39 -16.05
C PRO A 748 11.61 -50.27 -17.18
N ASP A 749 11.49 -49.29 -18.05
CA ASP A 749 12.37 -49.03 -19.19
C ASP A 749 13.54 -48.12 -18.85
N GLN A 750 13.39 -47.21 -17.86
CA GLN A 750 14.45 -46.28 -17.48
C GLN A 750 14.32 -45.84 -16.01
N ALA A 751 15.39 -45.87 -15.28
CA ALA A 751 15.47 -45.48 -13.88
C ALA A 751 16.82 -44.90 -13.51
N MET A 752 16.87 -44.04 -12.48
CA MET A 752 18.10 -43.41 -12.00
C MET A 752 18.23 -43.49 -10.48
N ALA A 753 19.51 -43.51 -10.02
CA ALA A 753 19.86 -43.46 -8.62
C ALA A 753 21.01 -42.47 -8.38
N GLY A 754 20.95 -41.75 -7.26
CA GLY A 754 22.09 -40.98 -6.76
C GLY A 754 23.03 -41.87 -5.96
N ILE A 755 24.34 -41.67 -6.12
CA ILE A 755 25.39 -42.41 -5.41
C ILE A 755 26.13 -41.43 -4.49
N PRO A 756 26.11 -41.66 -3.16
CA PRO A 756 26.82 -40.77 -2.21
C PRO A 756 28.32 -40.99 -2.20
N ASP A 757 28.80 -42.21 -2.55
CA ASP A 757 30.24 -42.59 -2.53
C ASP A 757 30.70 -43.01 -3.94
N ALA A 758 31.31 -42.06 -4.64
CA ALA A 758 31.83 -42.29 -6.01
C ALA A 758 32.86 -43.42 -6.11
N SER A 759 33.60 -43.74 -5.03
CA SER A 759 34.63 -44.79 -5.03
C SER A 759 34.03 -46.19 -5.24
N LYS A 760 32.75 -46.39 -4.90
CA LYS A 760 32.04 -47.65 -5.01
C LYS A 760 31.29 -47.86 -6.34
N ILE A 761 31.41 -46.90 -7.26
CA ILE A 761 30.78 -47.03 -8.58
C ILE A 761 31.25 -48.26 -9.32
N LYS A 762 32.54 -48.57 -9.25
CA LYS A 762 33.14 -49.77 -9.92
C LYS A 762 32.54 -51.06 -9.40
N ASP A 763 32.35 -51.17 -8.09
CA ASP A 763 31.73 -52.34 -7.45
C ASP A 763 30.27 -52.51 -7.84
N ALA A 764 29.52 -51.38 -7.88
CA ALA A 764 28.14 -51.38 -8.32
C ALA A 764 27.98 -51.80 -9.81
N LEU A 765 28.87 -51.31 -10.68
CA LEU A 765 28.85 -51.69 -12.10
C LEU A 765 29.26 -53.13 -12.30
N ALA A 766 30.25 -53.69 -11.54
CA ALA A 766 30.65 -55.08 -11.58
C ALA A 766 29.51 -56.02 -11.16
N ALA A 767 28.72 -55.65 -10.17
CA ALA A 767 27.59 -56.44 -9.68
C ALA A 767 26.35 -56.41 -10.64
N ALA A 768 26.36 -55.53 -11.65
CA ALA A 768 25.18 -55.27 -12.49
C ALA A 768 24.74 -56.54 -13.28
N ALA A 769 25.66 -57.34 -13.82
CA ALA A 769 25.35 -58.54 -14.56
C ALA A 769 24.73 -59.64 -13.67
N ASP A 770 25.29 -59.86 -12.48
CA ASP A 770 24.82 -60.85 -11.51
C ASP A 770 23.41 -60.43 -10.95
N ILE A 771 23.22 -59.15 -10.73
CA ILE A 771 21.90 -58.63 -10.31
C ILE A 771 20.90 -58.79 -11.42
N ALA A 772 21.24 -58.46 -12.68
CA ALA A 772 20.34 -58.58 -13.82
C ALA A 772 19.95 -60.08 -14.07
N ALA A 773 20.89 -61.02 -13.85
CA ALA A 773 20.60 -62.44 -14.00
C ALA A 773 19.51 -62.99 -13.07
N LYS A 774 19.22 -62.35 -11.96
CA LYS A 774 18.16 -62.75 -11.03
C LYS A 774 16.76 -62.50 -11.61
N TYR A 775 16.62 -61.54 -12.53
CA TYR A 775 15.34 -61.07 -13.02
C TYR A 775 15.08 -61.39 -14.48
N ILE A 776 16.12 -61.59 -15.29
CA ILE A 776 16.01 -61.92 -16.73
C ILE A 776 15.85 -63.39 -16.91
N LYS A 777 14.70 -63.80 -17.44
CA LYS A 777 14.34 -65.20 -17.67
C LYS A 777 14.55 -65.61 -19.13
#